data_e3afd30064e99901dbd126b4e64ae640
#
_entry.id   e3afd30064e99901dbd126b4e64ae640
#
_cell.length_a   1.000
_cell.length_b   1.000
_cell.length_c   1.000
_cell.angle_alpha   90.00
_cell.angle_beta   90.00
_cell.angle_gamma   90.00
#
_symmetry.space_group_name_H-M   'P 1'
#
loop_
_entity.id
_entity.type
_entity.pdbx_description
1 polymer ?
#
loop_
_entity_poly.entity_id
_entity_poly.type
_entity_poly.pdbx_seq_one_letter_code
_entity_poly.pdbx_strand_id
1 'polypeptide(L)'
;MGTIPSSALAQAISASPGPARPRLGRLPGIDGMRALAVTAVVLYHLNPAWLPGGYLGVDVFFVISGFLITRLLIAERATTGRISLRQFWIRRARRILSPLLPMLFVTVAATALVDRSMLHALRTEVLGALSFTSNWVQISEHQSYFAKYGPPSLLQHLWSLAVEEQFYVIWPAIVIAVLYWCLRKTRVSGSHAVAIVAGVGALTSATAMAALYQPGTDPSPIYYSTVTHAAGLFTGAVLAVAWPAVEASLLRWSLNGYSLRGALAGVGLFVVALGYWLLDEYGSATYQGGILAVSAACALLIVGAGHGTTTIGRLLSRPSVCWVGARSYGLYLWHWPVFVLGDRILGHRTLMVAAVEVAVAVLLAAGSYRWIERPVLRHGYRAALHAGWRAVRGGRAGRLLVAGAALATSVFVLASLVWAPPPPLTGLDKQLAEALAVQAAQEASAAPTPPLPAVATPAAGTDTAPEPVGPPPGDQISAVGDSVMLASSLALRDRLPGIWIDAVTNRGMQAAPDILASLAANGLLRPVVLLGLGTNGAFPRELLENILETLGPDRKVFLVNLYLHDRPWTDGVNQTLTEVALAHPANVHLIDWQSAVSGHEDLLYDDHIHPQPGAGADLYAETVIEAMIEAEKPAPPPPPVVAPDPVVNVSPGPSPQPSAAPRRDGTAEFGFAAVVLVVLLVMPVTVLARAYAAGLTGFPAAVLPGTPPQVGARDCASAACTLFALPTRARSPPTGFAPVADADPLPKGRGVPRLLVFGEVYADPRR
;
A
#
# COMPACT_ATOMS: atom_id res chain seq x y z
N MET A 1 -17.87 -55.04 47.15
CA MET A 1 -17.92 -53.57 46.75
C MET A 1 -16.50 -53.06 46.73
N GLY A 2 -15.89 -52.97 45.54
CA GLY A 2 -14.53 -52.51 45.38
C GLY A 2 -14.51 -51.00 45.29
N THR A 3 -13.77 -50.31 46.16
CA THR A 3 -13.55 -48.89 46.17
C THR A 3 -12.61 -48.51 45.03
N ILE A 4 -13.09 -47.67 44.09
CA ILE A 4 -12.27 -47.13 43.01
C ILE A 4 -11.24 -46.17 43.65
N PRO A 5 -9.93 -46.31 43.37
CA PRO A 5 -8.90 -45.41 43.93
C PRO A 5 -9.12 -43.98 43.46
N SER A 6 -9.08 -43.05 44.38
CA SER A 6 -9.25 -41.61 44.12
C SER A 6 -8.28 -41.02 43.08
N SER A 7 -7.13 -41.67 42.85
CA SER A 7 -6.17 -41.34 41.78
C SER A 7 -6.69 -41.59 40.35
N ALA A 8 -7.54 -42.62 40.16
CA ALA A 8 -8.15 -42.90 38.85
C ALA A 8 -9.25 -41.89 38.52
N LEU A 9 -9.98 -41.40 39.53
CA LEU A 9 -10.98 -40.33 39.35
C LEU A 9 -10.33 -38.98 39.05
N ALA A 10 -9.20 -38.70 39.69
CA ALA A 10 -8.42 -37.47 39.42
C ALA A 10 -7.79 -37.45 38.01
N GLN A 11 -7.33 -38.62 37.52
CA GLN A 11 -6.83 -38.79 36.17
C GLN A 11 -7.95 -38.74 35.13
N ALA A 12 -9.13 -39.24 35.38
CA ALA A 12 -10.31 -39.14 34.50
C ALA A 12 -10.83 -37.70 34.39
N ILE A 13 -10.75 -36.90 35.45
CA ILE A 13 -11.15 -35.48 35.46
C ILE A 13 -10.10 -34.61 34.74
N SER A 14 -8.82 -34.98 34.79
CA SER A 14 -7.76 -34.26 34.06
C SER A 14 -7.71 -34.58 32.57
N ALA A 15 -8.36 -35.65 32.12
CA ALA A 15 -8.42 -36.10 30.73
C ALA A 15 -9.68 -35.63 29.98
N SER A 16 -10.48 -34.72 30.54
CA SER A 16 -11.59 -34.13 29.78
C SER A 16 -11.04 -33.37 28.57
N PRO A 17 -11.31 -33.82 27.35
CA PRO A 17 -10.89 -33.07 26.17
C PRO A 17 -11.56 -31.69 26.24
N GLY A 18 -10.76 -30.64 26.30
CA GLY A 18 -11.28 -29.27 26.21
C GLY A 18 -12.20 -29.12 25.01
N PRO A 19 -13.15 -28.17 25.02
CA PRO A 19 -14.19 -28.06 24.01
C PRO A 19 -13.59 -28.13 22.60
N ALA A 20 -14.14 -29.07 21.79
CA ALA A 20 -13.66 -29.34 20.43
C ALA A 20 -13.56 -28.04 19.63
N ARG A 21 -12.37 -27.75 19.13
CA ARG A 21 -12.12 -26.54 18.34
C ARG A 21 -12.96 -26.58 17.06
N PRO A 22 -13.60 -25.47 16.65
CA PRO A 22 -14.32 -25.43 15.38
C PRO A 22 -13.32 -25.71 14.24
N ARG A 23 -13.51 -26.80 13.53
CA ARG A 23 -12.74 -27.16 12.36
C ARG A 23 -13.44 -26.59 11.13
N LEU A 24 -12.97 -25.45 10.62
CA LEU A 24 -13.43 -24.92 9.35
C LEU A 24 -12.81 -25.73 8.20
N GLY A 25 -13.61 -26.14 7.23
CA GLY A 25 -13.11 -26.78 6.01
C GLY A 25 -12.02 -25.92 5.35
N ARG A 26 -10.93 -26.55 4.93
CA ARG A 26 -9.81 -25.89 4.28
C ARG A 26 -10.24 -25.39 2.89
N LEU A 27 -9.89 -24.16 2.56
CA LEU A 27 -10.09 -23.54 1.26
C LEU A 27 -8.71 -23.32 0.61
N PRO A 28 -8.13 -24.32 -0.07
CA PRO A 28 -6.76 -24.24 -0.57
C PRO A 28 -6.58 -23.14 -1.63
N GLY A 29 -7.64 -22.78 -2.38
CA GLY A 29 -7.63 -21.68 -3.34
C GLY A 29 -7.31 -20.33 -2.71
N ILE A 30 -7.64 -20.14 -1.41
CA ILE A 30 -7.31 -18.89 -0.69
C ILE A 30 -5.78 -18.73 -0.54
N ASP A 31 -5.05 -19.81 -0.29
CA ASP A 31 -3.58 -19.73 -0.26
C ASP A 31 -3.04 -19.28 -1.64
N GLY A 32 -3.65 -19.76 -2.73
CA GLY A 32 -3.30 -19.32 -4.09
C GLY A 32 -3.62 -17.86 -4.35
N MET A 33 -4.77 -17.37 -3.89
CA MET A 33 -5.12 -15.94 -4.01
C MET A 33 -4.13 -15.05 -3.24
N ARG A 34 -3.71 -15.48 -2.05
CA ARG A 34 -2.67 -14.79 -1.28
C ARG A 34 -1.32 -14.77 -2.00
N ALA A 35 -1.01 -15.83 -2.76
CA ALA A 35 0.19 -15.86 -3.59
C ALA A 35 0.11 -14.83 -4.72
N LEU A 36 -1.04 -14.76 -5.43
CA LEU A 36 -1.25 -13.73 -6.46
C LEU A 36 -1.15 -12.32 -5.89
N ALA A 37 -1.80 -12.07 -4.76
CA ALA A 37 -1.82 -10.77 -4.10
C ALA A 37 -0.40 -10.31 -3.70
N VAL A 38 0.38 -11.15 -3.01
CA VAL A 38 1.75 -10.77 -2.62
C VAL A 38 2.67 -10.60 -3.83
N THR A 39 2.47 -11.39 -4.88
CA THR A 39 3.26 -11.25 -6.11
C THR A 39 2.95 -9.91 -6.80
N ALA A 40 1.68 -9.51 -6.87
CA ALA A 40 1.29 -8.22 -7.42
C ALA A 40 1.92 -7.05 -6.64
N VAL A 41 1.86 -7.09 -5.31
CA VAL A 41 2.48 -6.07 -4.44
C VAL A 41 4.00 -6.00 -4.64
N VAL A 42 4.68 -7.16 -4.71
CA VAL A 42 6.15 -7.20 -4.92
C VAL A 42 6.52 -6.62 -6.28
N LEU A 43 5.78 -6.97 -7.35
CA LEU A 43 6.02 -6.44 -8.69
C LEU A 43 5.82 -4.92 -8.76
N TYR A 44 4.76 -4.40 -8.14
CA TYR A 44 4.51 -2.97 -8.04
C TYR A 44 5.65 -2.23 -7.31
N HIS A 45 6.12 -2.76 -6.19
CA HIS A 45 7.21 -2.13 -5.44
C HIS A 45 8.59 -2.25 -6.13
N LEU A 46 8.77 -3.20 -7.03
CA LEU A 46 9.95 -3.27 -7.88
C LEU A 46 9.92 -2.20 -8.97
N ASN A 47 8.81 -2.11 -9.67
CA ASN A 47 8.57 -1.09 -10.69
C ASN A 47 7.05 -0.95 -10.94
N PRO A 48 6.43 0.18 -10.56
CA PRO A 48 5.01 0.43 -10.79
C PRO A 48 4.59 0.30 -12.25
N ALA A 49 5.47 0.62 -13.21
CA ALA A 49 5.16 0.50 -14.63
C ALA A 49 4.91 -0.94 -15.10
N TRP A 50 5.40 -1.96 -14.37
CA TRP A 50 5.14 -3.36 -14.72
C TRP A 50 3.71 -3.79 -14.39
N LEU A 51 3.15 -3.25 -13.32
CA LEU A 51 1.80 -3.59 -12.87
C LEU A 51 1.22 -2.41 -12.07
N PRO A 52 0.70 -1.37 -12.75
CA PRO A 52 0.29 -0.11 -12.11
C PRO A 52 -0.67 -0.29 -10.93
N GLY A 53 -1.65 -1.19 -11.04
CA GLY A 53 -2.58 -1.52 -9.97
C GLY A 53 -2.12 -2.63 -9.02
N GLY A 54 -0.84 -3.03 -9.04
CA GLY A 54 -0.32 -4.13 -8.21
C GLY A 54 -0.43 -3.88 -6.71
N TYR A 55 -0.46 -2.62 -6.27
CA TYR A 55 -0.71 -2.22 -4.88
C TYR A 55 -2.08 -2.68 -4.36
N LEU A 56 -3.08 -2.86 -5.23
CA LEU A 56 -4.41 -3.41 -4.90
C LEU A 56 -4.35 -4.89 -4.44
N GLY A 57 -3.18 -5.54 -4.50
CA GLY A 57 -2.96 -6.81 -3.82
C GLY A 57 -3.22 -6.73 -2.32
N VAL A 58 -3.07 -5.56 -1.70
CA VAL A 58 -3.43 -5.30 -0.29
C VAL A 58 -4.94 -5.46 -0.09
N ASP A 59 -5.76 -4.97 -1.01
CA ASP A 59 -7.22 -5.08 -0.94
C ASP A 59 -7.69 -6.54 -1.04
N VAL A 60 -7.01 -7.35 -1.84
CA VAL A 60 -7.24 -8.80 -1.89
C VAL A 60 -6.95 -9.44 -0.52
N PHE A 61 -5.87 -9.02 0.17
CA PHE A 61 -5.61 -9.48 1.54
C PHE A 61 -6.69 -9.02 2.51
N PHE A 62 -7.17 -7.79 2.42
CA PHE A 62 -8.23 -7.27 3.28
C PHE A 62 -9.51 -8.09 3.16
N VAL A 63 -9.96 -8.41 1.94
CA VAL A 63 -11.15 -9.26 1.73
C VAL A 63 -10.95 -10.67 2.32
N ILE A 64 -9.80 -11.29 2.07
CA ILE A 64 -9.47 -12.61 2.63
C ILE A 64 -9.47 -12.57 4.16
N SER A 65 -8.90 -11.53 4.75
CA SER A 65 -8.81 -11.34 6.20
C SER A 65 -10.17 -11.13 6.84
N GLY A 66 -10.98 -10.24 6.30
CA GLY A 66 -12.36 -10.02 6.74
C GLY A 66 -13.20 -11.30 6.68
N PHE A 67 -13.08 -12.04 5.58
CA PHE A 67 -13.74 -13.33 5.40
C PHE A 67 -13.30 -14.37 6.44
N LEU A 68 -12.00 -14.60 6.59
CA LEU A 68 -11.49 -15.63 7.48
C LEU A 68 -11.79 -15.35 8.96
N ILE A 69 -11.63 -14.09 9.39
CA ILE A 69 -11.87 -13.68 10.77
C ILE A 69 -13.35 -13.84 11.12
N THR A 70 -14.22 -13.29 10.31
CA THR A 70 -15.67 -13.34 10.56
C THR A 70 -16.16 -14.77 10.54
N ARG A 71 -15.69 -15.59 9.59
CA ARG A 71 -16.01 -17.03 9.54
C ARG A 71 -15.56 -17.77 10.80
N LEU A 72 -14.39 -17.46 11.34
CA LEU A 72 -13.90 -18.03 12.60
C LEU A 72 -14.77 -17.65 13.80
N LEU A 73 -15.17 -16.37 13.90
CA LEU A 73 -16.03 -15.90 15.00
C LEU A 73 -17.41 -16.56 14.98
N ILE A 74 -18.04 -16.65 13.78
CA ILE A 74 -19.35 -17.30 13.60
C ILE A 74 -19.26 -18.80 13.93
N ALA A 75 -18.22 -19.48 13.46
CA ALA A 75 -18.02 -20.91 13.73
C ALA A 75 -17.74 -21.17 15.21
N GLU A 76 -16.95 -20.34 15.89
CA GLU A 76 -16.72 -20.46 17.33
C GLU A 76 -18.05 -20.28 18.10
N ARG A 77 -18.85 -19.28 17.73
CA ARG A 77 -20.18 -19.07 18.31
C ARG A 77 -21.12 -20.26 18.09
N ALA A 78 -21.15 -20.80 16.88
CA ALA A 78 -22.01 -21.94 16.53
C ALA A 78 -21.65 -23.22 17.27
N THR A 79 -20.36 -23.46 17.54
CA THR A 79 -19.86 -24.68 18.16
C THR A 79 -19.80 -24.63 19.69
N THR A 80 -19.48 -23.43 20.26
CA THR A 80 -19.25 -23.30 21.71
C THR A 80 -20.32 -22.47 22.42
N GLY A 81 -21.25 -21.87 21.67
CA GLY A 81 -22.26 -20.96 22.20
C GLY A 81 -21.73 -19.58 22.59
N ARG A 82 -20.42 -19.33 22.53
CA ARG A 82 -19.75 -18.06 22.91
C ARG A 82 -18.53 -17.79 22.07
N ILE A 83 -18.08 -16.52 22.04
CA ILE A 83 -16.84 -16.10 21.41
C ILE A 83 -15.85 -15.72 22.52
N SER A 84 -14.63 -16.30 22.49
CA SER A 84 -13.58 -16.00 23.45
C SER A 84 -12.57 -15.02 22.86
N LEU A 85 -12.73 -13.71 23.13
CA LEU A 85 -11.81 -12.64 22.66
C LEU A 85 -10.35 -12.92 23.08
N ARG A 86 -10.13 -13.34 24.33
CA ARG A 86 -8.78 -13.62 24.84
C ARG A 86 -8.10 -14.73 24.01
N GLN A 87 -8.79 -15.82 23.72
CA GLN A 87 -8.22 -16.91 22.90
C GLN A 87 -8.02 -16.46 21.44
N PHE A 88 -8.96 -15.68 20.91
CA PHE A 88 -8.86 -15.10 19.57
C PHE A 88 -7.59 -14.25 19.45
N TRP A 89 -7.40 -13.28 20.32
CA TRP A 89 -6.23 -12.38 20.26
C TRP A 89 -4.90 -13.09 20.52
N ILE A 90 -4.84 -14.07 21.43
CA ILE A 90 -3.63 -14.88 21.62
C ILE A 90 -3.25 -15.64 20.34
N ARG A 91 -4.22 -16.20 19.62
CA ARG A 91 -3.96 -16.89 18.34
C ARG A 91 -3.46 -15.91 17.27
N ARG A 92 -4.02 -14.72 17.22
CA ARG A 92 -3.60 -13.67 16.29
C ARG A 92 -2.19 -13.15 16.63
N ALA A 93 -1.96 -12.80 17.87
CA ALA A 93 -0.64 -12.36 18.31
C ALA A 93 0.46 -13.38 17.97
N ARG A 94 0.19 -14.69 18.15
CA ARG A 94 1.15 -15.72 17.73
C ARG A 94 1.42 -15.73 16.24
N ARG A 95 0.41 -15.45 15.42
CA ARG A 95 0.54 -15.43 13.96
C ARG A 95 1.27 -14.20 13.47
N ILE A 96 1.02 -13.04 14.07
CA ILE A 96 1.48 -11.73 13.58
C ILE A 96 2.84 -11.39 14.16
N LEU A 97 2.99 -11.47 15.49
CA LEU A 97 4.23 -11.08 16.14
C LEU A 97 5.40 -12.04 15.88
N SER A 98 5.12 -13.32 15.54
CA SER A 98 6.20 -14.28 15.32
C SER A 98 7.10 -13.95 14.12
N PRO A 99 6.64 -13.44 12.97
CA PRO A 99 7.51 -12.95 11.92
C PRO A 99 7.78 -11.44 12.01
N LEU A 100 6.88 -10.63 12.58
CA LEU A 100 7.05 -9.17 12.67
C LEU A 100 8.25 -8.80 13.55
N LEU A 101 8.32 -9.34 14.78
CA LEU A 101 9.41 -8.98 15.71
C LEU A 101 10.80 -9.33 15.18
N PRO A 102 11.06 -10.51 14.61
CA PRO A 102 12.35 -10.80 13.97
C PRO A 102 12.67 -9.90 12.79
N MET A 103 11.65 -9.55 11.98
CA MET A 103 11.84 -8.64 10.85
C MET A 103 12.24 -7.26 11.35
N LEU A 104 11.52 -6.68 12.30
CA LEU A 104 11.85 -5.38 12.89
C LEU A 104 13.28 -5.39 13.48
N PHE A 105 13.61 -6.43 14.24
CA PHE A 105 14.94 -6.59 14.85
C PHE A 105 16.06 -6.60 13.81
N VAL A 106 15.90 -7.41 12.76
CA VAL A 106 16.92 -7.52 11.70
C VAL A 106 16.97 -6.24 10.86
N THR A 107 15.84 -5.61 10.59
CA THR A 107 15.80 -4.33 9.85
C THR A 107 16.58 -3.25 10.63
N VAL A 108 16.31 -3.06 11.93
CA VAL A 108 17.06 -2.08 12.75
C VAL A 108 18.56 -2.42 12.79
N ALA A 109 18.93 -3.70 12.96
CA ALA A 109 20.32 -4.11 12.97
C ALA A 109 21.00 -3.84 11.62
N ALA A 110 20.34 -4.16 10.51
CA ALA A 110 20.85 -3.93 9.16
C ALA A 110 21.00 -2.43 8.88
N THR A 111 20.00 -1.62 9.22
CA THR A 111 20.05 -0.17 9.08
C THR A 111 21.20 0.44 9.89
N ALA A 112 21.44 -0.03 11.12
CA ALA A 112 22.55 0.44 11.95
C ALA A 112 23.94 0.13 11.33
N LEU A 113 24.02 -0.86 10.46
CA LEU A 113 25.26 -1.26 9.78
C LEU A 113 25.40 -0.62 8.39
N VAL A 114 24.28 -0.41 7.69
CA VAL A 114 24.28 0.09 6.30
C VAL A 114 24.22 1.62 6.26
N ASP A 115 23.22 2.21 6.95
CA ASP A 115 23.04 3.66 6.95
C ASP A 115 22.38 4.14 8.26
N ARG A 116 23.22 4.66 9.16
CA ARG A 116 22.77 5.13 10.47
C ARG A 116 21.88 6.36 10.41
N SER A 117 21.91 7.13 9.32
CA SER A 117 21.09 8.34 9.17
C SER A 117 19.60 8.00 9.16
N MET A 118 19.21 6.82 8.68
CA MET A 118 17.83 6.36 8.64
C MET A 118 17.28 5.91 10.01
N LEU A 119 18.13 5.71 11.02
CA LEU A 119 17.70 5.19 12.34
C LEU A 119 16.78 6.14 13.08
N HIS A 120 16.93 7.44 12.89
CA HIS A 120 16.10 8.44 13.57
C HIS A 120 14.64 8.33 13.17
N ALA A 121 14.35 8.31 11.87
CA ALA A 121 13.00 8.09 11.34
C ALA A 121 12.48 6.69 11.69
N LEU A 122 13.35 5.65 11.54
CA LEU A 122 13.00 4.27 11.84
C LEU A 122 12.52 4.07 13.28
N ARG A 123 12.93 4.91 14.23
CA ARG A 123 12.45 4.84 15.62
C ARG A 123 10.95 5.08 15.72
N THR A 124 10.42 6.11 15.09
CA THR A 124 8.98 6.42 15.05
C THR A 124 8.22 5.33 14.31
N GLU A 125 8.78 4.86 13.19
CA GLU A 125 8.19 3.77 12.40
C GLU A 125 8.09 2.46 13.19
N VAL A 126 9.12 2.08 13.94
CA VAL A 126 9.11 0.88 14.81
C VAL A 126 8.06 1.01 15.91
N LEU A 127 7.90 2.17 16.52
CA LEU A 127 6.85 2.41 17.51
C LEU A 127 5.46 2.31 16.88
N GLY A 128 5.26 2.88 15.70
CA GLY A 128 4.03 2.75 14.92
C GLY A 128 3.71 1.29 14.57
N ALA A 129 4.73 0.52 14.16
CA ALA A 129 4.59 -0.89 13.83
C ALA A 129 4.21 -1.76 15.05
N LEU A 130 4.82 -1.52 16.21
CA LEU A 130 4.55 -2.26 17.44
C LEU A 130 3.18 -1.91 18.06
N SER A 131 2.73 -0.68 17.89
CA SER A 131 1.40 -0.21 18.34
C SER A 131 0.30 -0.45 17.31
N PHE A 132 0.63 -0.92 16.10
CA PHE A 132 -0.29 -1.02 14.97
C PHE A 132 -0.96 0.30 14.59
N THR A 133 -0.18 1.39 14.63
CA THR A 133 -0.60 2.75 14.26
C THR A 133 0.23 3.34 13.12
N SER A 134 1.01 2.51 12.40
CA SER A 134 1.88 2.97 11.31
C SER A 134 1.15 3.82 10.26
N ASN A 135 -0.11 3.49 9.94
CA ASN A 135 -0.92 4.25 9.02
C ASN A 135 -1.22 5.67 9.51
N TRP A 136 -1.49 5.84 10.80
CA TRP A 136 -1.73 7.16 11.40
C TRP A 136 -0.44 7.97 11.57
N VAL A 137 0.67 7.29 11.86
CA VAL A 137 2.01 7.92 11.87
C VAL A 137 2.32 8.51 10.49
N GLN A 138 2.10 7.75 9.42
CA GLN A 138 2.38 8.22 8.06
C GLN A 138 1.47 9.38 7.64
N ILE A 139 0.19 9.36 8.04
CA ILE A 139 -0.71 10.50 7.83
C ILE A 139 -0.22 11.74 8.60
N SER A 140 0.17 11.59 9.87
CA SER A 140 0.62 12.72 10.70
C SER A 140 1.97 13.29 10.28
N GLU A 141 2.82 12.47 9.66
CA GLU A 141 4.10 12.90 9.10
C GLU A 141 3.99 13.33 7.63
N HIS A 142 2.78 13.43 7.09
CA HIS A 142 2.49 13.80 5.69
C HIS A 142 3.29 12.98 4.67
N GLN A 143 3.56 11.70 4.98
CA GLN A 143 4.30 10.82 4.08
C GLN A 143 3.40 10.32 2.95
N SER A 144 3.83 10.56 1.71
CA SER A 144 3.16 9.97 0.55
C SER A 144 3.49 8.48 0.41
N TYR A 145 2.49 7.67 0.05
CA TYR A 145 2.69 6.27 -0.34
C TYR A 145 3.18 6.16 -1.79
N PHE A 146 2.69 7.03 -2.64
CA PHE A 146 2.88 6.98 -4.08
C PHE A 146 3.99 7.92 -4.56
N ALA A 147 4.11 9.11 -3.97
CA ALA A 147 5.16 10.05 -4.30
C ALA A 147 6.45 9.75 -3.51
N LYS A 148 7.56 9.60 -4.22
CA LYS A 148 8.87 9.32 -3.62
C LYS A 148 9.63 10.63 -3.38
N TYR A 149 9.33 11.30 -2.28
CA TYR A 149 10.14 12.42 -1.79
C TYR A 149 11.13 11.94 -0.74
N GLY A 150 12.41 12.16 -0.98
CA GLY A 150 13.47 11.79 -0.03
C GLY A 150 13.68 10.27 0.14
N PRO A 151 14.47 9.85 1.13
CA PRO A 151 14.72 8.44 1.39
C PRO A 151 13.41 7.74 1.81
N PRO A 152 13.05 6.62 1.15
CA PRO A 152 11.82 5.91 1.46
C PRO A 152 11.83 5.35 2.89
N SER A 153 10.70 5.45 3.58
CA SER A 153 10.46 4.84 4.89
C SER A 153 10.68 3.33 4.84
N LEU A 154 11.52 2.79 5.74
CA LEU A 154 11.85 1.36 5.79
C LEU A 154 10.66 0.47 6.16
N LEU A 155 9.66 1.00 6.87
CA LEU A 155 8.51 0.26 7.35
C LEU A 155 7.20 0.80 6.79
N GLN A 156 7.25 1.61 5.72
CA GLN A 156 6.07 2.21 5.08
C GLN A 156 4.96 1.18 4.83
N HIS A 157 5.29 0.03 4.26
CA HIS A 157 4.34 -1.02 3.93
C HIS A 157 3.51 -1.56 5.12
N LEU A 158 3.95 -1.32 6.37
CA LEU A 158 3.24 -1.77 7.57
C LEU A 158 1.96 -0.98 7.87
N TRP A 159 1.67 0.07 7.10
CA TRP A 159 0.39 0.79 7.21
C TRP A 159 -0.82 -0.15 7.04
N SER A 160 -0.77 -1.04 6.07
CA SER A 160 -1.87 -1.96 5.79
C SER A 160 -2.06 -3.00 6.90
N LEU A 161 -0.95 -3.46 7.50
CA LEU A 161 -1.00 -4.32 8.68
C LEU A 161 -1.66 -3.59 9.86
N ALA A 162 -1.39 -2.29 10.04
CA ALA A 162 -2.03 -1.49 11.09
C ALA A 162 -3.55 -1.44 10.90
N VAL A 163 -4.04 -1.17 9.69
CA VAL A 163 -5.48 -1.19 9.36
C VAL A 163 -6.09 -2.56 9.65
N GLU A 164 -5.41 -3.64 9.27
CA GLU A 164 -5.86 -5.02 9.47
C GLU A 164 -5.97 -5.37 10.97
N GLU A 165 -4.97 -4.99 11.77
CA GLU A 165 -4.95 -5.28 13.21
C GLU A 165 -5.95 -4.43 13.99
N GLN A 166 -6.18 -3.18 13.61
CA GLN A 166 -7.24 -2.36 14.16
C GLN A 166 -8.61 -3.00 13.92
N PHE A 167 -8.84 -3.53 12.73
CA PHE A 167 -10.05 -4.31 12.45
C PHE A 167 -10.13 -5.58 13.34
N TYR A 168 -9.03 -6.29 13.56
CA TYR A 168 -9.01 -7.49 14.41
C TYR A 168 -9.25 -7.20 15.90
N VAL A 169 -8.98 -5.99 16.34
CA VAL A 169 -9.31 -5.55 17.71
C VAL A 169 -10.79 -5.19 17.82
N ILE A 170 -11.30 -4.41 16.87
CA ILE A 170 -12.62 -3.77 16.96
C ILE A 170 -13.73 -4.72 16.50
N TRP A 171 -13.54 -5.40 15.36
CA TRP A 171 -14.59 -6.20 14.72
C TRP A 171 -15.15 -7.34 15.59
N PRO A 172 -14.33 -8.16 16.29
CA PRO A 172 -14.87 -9.19 17.17
C PRO A 172 -15.74 -8.64 18.30
N ALA A 173 -15.41 -7.45 18.82
CA ALA A 173 -16.22 -6.80 19.86
C ALA A 173 -17.58 -6.33 19.29
N ILE A 174 -17.57 -5.75 18.07
CA ILE A 174 -18.80 -5.37 17.33
C ILE A 174 -19.67 -6.59 17.09
N VAL A 175 -19.11 -7.69 16.58
CA VAL A 175 -19.84 -8.95 16.34
C VAL A 175 -20.50 -9.46 17.62
N ILE A 176 -19.78 -9.48 18.74
CA ILE A 176 -20.35 -9.90 20.03
C ILE A 176 -21.49 -8.96 20.46
N ALA A 177 -21.29 -7.65 20.37
CA ALA A 177 -22.30 -6.65 20.74
C ALA A 177 -23.58 -6.80 19.90
N VAL A 178 -23.44 -6.95 18.58
CA VAL A 178 -24.58 -7.16 17.65
C VAL A 178 -25.31 -8.47 17.98
N LEU A 179 -24.59 -9.58 18.15
CA LEU A 179 -25.20 -10.87 18.49
C LEU A 179 -25.93 -10.83 19.84
N TYR A 180 -25.34 -10.16 20.84
CA TYR A 180 -25.95 -9.99 22.15
C TYR A 180 -27.22 -9.12 22.11
N TRP A 181 -27.17 -8.02 21.36
CA TRP A 181 -28.31 -7.12 21.19
C TRP A 181 -29.48 -7.80 20.47
N CYS A 182 -29.20 -8.56 19.40
CA CYS A 182 -30.21 -9.32 18.66
C CYS A 182 -30.91 -10.38 19.51
N LEU A 183 -30.19 -11.08 20.38
CA LEU A 183 -30.75 -12.09 21.28
C LEU A 183 -31.77 -11.49 22.27
N ARG A 184 -31.62 -10.21 22.62
CA ARG A 184 -32.45 -9.56 23.65
C ARG A 184 -33.60 -8.73 23.12
N LYS A 185 -33.47 -8.14 21.94
CA LYS A 185 -34.36 -7.07 21.52
C LYS A 185 -34.98 -7.20 20.13
N THR A 186 -34.57 -8.16 19.29
CA THR A 186 -35.03 -8.21 17.89
C THR A 186 -35.46 -9.61 17.47
N ARG A 187 -36.34 -9.64 16.43
CA ARG A 187 -36.69 -10.88 15.69
C ARG A 187 -35.69 -11.19 14.56
N VAL A 188 -34.72 -10.30 14.32
CA VAL A 188 -33.71 -10.45 13.27
C VAL A 188 -32.69 -11.48 13.71
N SER A 189 -32.36 -12.42 12.84
CA SER A 189 -31.30 -13.38 13.09
C SER A 189 -29.96 -12.64 13.32
N GLY A 190 -29.23 -12.98 14.37
CA GLY A 190 -27.97 -12.32 14.71
C GLY A 190 -26.94 -12.37 13.57
N SER A 191 -26.93 -13.41 12.73
CA SER A 191 -26.06 -13.46 11.54
C SER A 191 -26.46 -12.42 10.50
N HIS A 192 -27.74 -12.24 10.21
CA HIS A 192 -28.19 -11.19 9.29
C HIS A 192 -27.84 -9.80 9.80
N ALA A 193 -27.97 -9.54 11.10
CA ALA A 193 -27.57 -8.25 11.67
C ALA A 193 -26.06 -8.00 11.54
N VAL A 194 -25.21 -9.01 11.73
CA VAL A 194 -23.76 -8.90 11.46
C VAL A 194 -23.48 -8.59 9.99
N ALA A 195 -24.23 -9.23 9.06
CA ALA A 195 -24.08 -8.94 7.62
C ALA A 195 -24.50 -7.50 7.29
N ILE A 196 -25.59 -7.00 7.88
CA ILE A 196 -26.04 -5.62 7.69
C ILE A 196 -24.98 -4.64 8.20
N VAL A 197 -24.47 -4.83 9.42
CA VAL A 197 -23.42 -3.95 9.99
C VAL A 197 -22.15 -3.99 9.13
N ALA A 198 -21.74 -5.16 8.65
CA ALA A 198 -20.62 -5.26 7.73
C ALA A 198 -20.90 -4.58 6.37
N GLY A 199 -22.10 -4.75 5.81
CA GLY A 199 -22.50 -4.11 4.56
C GLY A 199 -22.54 -2.58 4.67
N VAL A 200 -23.10 -2.07 5.77
CA VAL A 200 -23.07 -0.63 6.07
C VAL A 200 -21.63 -0.15 6.23
N GLY A 201 -20.79 -0.88 6.96
CA GLY A 201 -19.36 -0.54 7.09
C GLY A 201 -18.63 -0.49 5.75
N ALA A 202 -18.86 -1.47 4.87
CA ALA A 202 -18.27 -1.48 3.53
C ALA A 202 -18.70 -0.27 2.69
N LEU A 203 -20.00 0.02 2.69
CA LEU A 203 -20.57 1.14 1.93
C LEU A 203 -20.07 2.49 2.48
N THR A 204 -20.10 2.68 3.80
CA THR A 204 -19.62 3.91 4.45
C THR A 204 -18.15 4.15 4.14
N SER A 205 -17.31 3.11 4.27
CA SER A 205 -15.87 3.21 3.98
C SER A 205 -15.61 3.57 2.51
N ALA A 206 -16.29 2.89 1.57
CA ALA A 206 -16.14 3.18 0.14
C ALA A 206 -16.68 4.57 -0.25
N THR A 207 -17.82 4.97 0.33
CA THR A 207 -18.40 6.30 0.10
C THR A 207 -17.51 7.40 0.68
N ALA A 208 -16.95 7.20 1.88
CA ALA A 208 -16.02 8.14 2.48
C ALA A 208 -14.75 8.30 1.62
N MET A 209 -14.21 7.18 1.09
CA MET A 209 -13.07 7.23 0.18
C MET A 209 -13.39 8.03 -1.08
N ALA A 210 -14.54 7.75 -1.72
CA ALA A 210 -14.95 8.44 -2.94
C ALA A 210 -15.26 9.94 -2.71
N ALA A 211 -15.86 10.28 -1.58
CA ALA A 211 -16.23 11.66 -1.24
C ALA A 211 -15.02 12.52 -0.82
N LEU A 212 -14.00 11.92 -0.22
CA LEU A 212 -12.79 12.63 0.22
C LEU A 212 -11.68 12.63 -0.84
N TYR A 213 -11.85 11.87 -1.91
CA TYR A 213 -10.90 11.87 -3.02
C TYR A 213 -10.99 13.18 -3.81
N GLN A 214 -9.85 13.81 -3.99
CA GLN A 214 -9.71 15.01 -4.82
C GLN A 214 -8.82 14.69 -6.02
N PRO A 215 -9.32 14.80 -7.25
CA PRO A 215 -8.50 14.56 -8.44
C PRO A 215 -7.25 15.44 -8.44
N GLY A 216 -6.12 14.85 -8.82
CA GLY A 216 -4.86 15.55 -8.93
C GLY A 216 -4.12 15.82 -7.61
N THR A 217 -4.69 15.49 -6.46
CA THR A 217 -3.97 15.56 -5.18
C THR A 217 -3.36 14.20 -4.80
N ASP A 218 -2.38 14.19 -3.88
CA ASP A 218 -1.85 12.95 -3.34
C ASP A 218 -2.93 12.21 -2.55
N PRO A 219 -3.37 11.03 -3.00
CA PRO A 219 -4.42 10.28 -2.34
C PRO A 219 -3.93 9.48 -1.12
N SER A 220 -2.67 9.57 -0.76
CA SER A 220 -2.07 8.79 0.34
C SER A 220 -2.81 8.93 1.68
N PRO A 221 -3.27 10.10 2.12
CA PRO A 221 -4.00 10.22 3.38
C PRO A 221 -5.29 9.41 3.42
N ILE A 222 -6.07 9.39 2.34
CA ILE A 222 -7.30 8.59 2.24
C ILE A 222 -6.99 7.11 2.02
N TYR A 223 -5.87 6.78 1.38
CA TYR A 223 -5.41 5.42 1.17
C TYR A 223 -4.89 4.78 2.46
N TYR A 224 -4.17 5.52 3.31
CA TYR A 224 -3.72 5.05 4.62
C TYR A 224 -4.82 4.95 5.67
N SER A 225 -5.85 5.77 5.58
CA SER A 225 -6.87 5.88 6.62
C SER A 225 -7.69 4.60 6.78
N THR A 226 -7.80 4.12 8.01
CA THR A 226 -8.63 2.95 8.35
C THR A 226 -10.10 3.16 8.02
N VAL A 227 -10.59 4.41 8.09
CA VAL A 227 -12.00 4.72 7.86
C VAL A 227 -12.35 4.59 6.38
N THR A 228 -11.52 5.10 5.50
CA THR A 228 -11.76 5.08 4.04
C THR A 228 -11.37 3.76 3.40
N HIS A 229 -10.43 3.00 3.97
CA HIS A 229 -9.84 1.81 3.32
C HIS A 229 -10.28 0.46 3.92
N ALA A 230 -11.28 0.44 4.83
CA ALA A 230 -11.76 -0.81 5.43
C ALA A 230 -12.81 -1.55 4.58
N ALA A 231 -13.24 -1.03 3.43
CA ALA A 231 -14.28 -1.60 2.58
C ALA A 231 -14.03 -3.07 2.21
N GLY A 232 -12.77 -3.44 1.90
CA GLY A 232 -12.37 -4.81 1.59
C GLY A 232 -12.56 -5.77 2.77
N LEU A 233 -12.17 -5.36 3.98
CA LEU A 233 -12.34 -6.13 5.22
C LEU A 233 -13.83 -6.41 5.49
N PHE A 234 -14.67 -5.40 5.37
CA PHE A 234 -16.12 -5.53 5.55
C PHE A 234 -16.76 -6.35 4.44
N THR A 235 -16.34 -6.23 3.18
CA THR A 235 -16.82 -7.07 2.06
C THR A 235 -16.52 -8.55 2.34
N GLY A 236 -15.33 -8.87 2.83
CA GLY A 236 -14.99 -10.21 3.29
C GLY A 236 -15.87 -10.70 4.44
N ALA A 237 -16.21 -9.81 5.39
CA ALA A 237 -17.08 -10.13 6.51
C ALA A 237 -18.52 -10.43 6.05
N VAL A 238 -19.07 -9.66 5.11
CA VAL A 238 -20.39 -9.94 4.48
C VAL A 238 -20.38 -11.33 3.84
N LEU A 239 -19.35 -11.63 3.04
CA LEU A 239 -19.21 -12.94 2.41
C LEU A 239 -19.16 -14.08 3.43
N ALA A 240 -18.46 -13.91 4.55
CA ALA A 240 -18.35 -14.92 5.59
C ALA A 240 -19.70 -15.28 6.21
N VAL A 241 -20.56 -14.29 6.42
CA VAL A 241 -21.93 -14.49 6.92
C VAL A 241 -22.79 -15.14 5.86
N ALA A 242 -22.71 -14.70 4.62
CA ALA A 242 -23.48 -15.23 3.50
C ALA A 242 -23.03 -16.62 3.06
N TRP A 243 -21.84 -17.06 3.46
CA TRP A 243 -21.17 -18.28 2.99
C TRP A 243 -22.06 -19.54 2.99
N PRO A 244 -22.79 -19.89 4.07
CA PRO A 244 -23.64 -21.10 4.08
C PRO A 244 -24.77 -21.03 3.04
N ALA A 245 -25.37 -19.85 2.84
CA ALA A 245 -26.44 -19.67 1.87
C ALA A 245 -25.91 -19.71 0.43
N VAL A 246 -24.76 -19.10 0.19
CA VAL A 246 -24.06 -19.13 -1.11
C VAL A 246 -23.70 -20.55 -1.48
N GLU A 247 -23.12 -21.34 -0.56
CA GLU A 247 -22.78 -22.73 -0.78
C GLU A 247 -24.00 -23.59 -1.12
N ALA A 248 -25.07 -23.44 -0.33
CA ALA A 248 -26.32 -24.17 -0.56
C ALA A 248 -26.96 -23.81 -1.92
N SER A 249 -26.90 -22.56 -2.33
CA SER A 249 -27.42 -22.11 -3.63
C SER A 249 -26.58 -22.68 -4.79
N LEU A 250 -25.28 -22.62 -4.71
CA LEU A 250 -24.37 -23.13 -5.76
C LEU A 250 -24.49 -24.65 -5.95
N LEU A 251 -24.84 -25.41 -4.90
CA LEU A 251 -25.13 -26.85 -5.03
C LEU A 251 -26.42 -27.11 -5.84
N ARG A 252 -27.43 -26.22 -5.78
CA ARG A 252 -28.70 -26.35 -6.50
C ARG A 252 -28.59 -26.00 -7.99
N TRP A 253 -27.67 -25.08 -8.34
CA TRP A 253 -27.53 -24.52 -9.70
C TRP A 253 -26.44 -25.23 -10.54
N SER A 254 -26.00 -26.39 -10.15
CA SER A 254 -25.02 -27.20 -10.91
C SER A 254 -25.75 -27.96 -12.04
N LEU A 255 -26.25 -27.28 -13.07
CA LEU A 255 -26.87 -27.87 -14.22
C LEU A 255 -26.02 -27.63 -15.48
N ASN A 256 -25.89 -28.66 -16.33
CA ASN A 256 -25.32 -28.62 -17.69
C ASN A 256 -23.82 -28.42 -17.85
N GLY A 257 -22.95 -28.99 -16.99
CA GLY A 257 -21.51 -29.09 -17.26
C GLY A 257 -20.69 -27.78 -17.09
N TYR A 258 -21.33 -26.62 -17.08
CA TYR A 258 -20.72 -25.34 -16.73
C TYR A 258 -21.05 -25.00 -15.29
N SER A 259 -20.10 -25.15 -14.40
CA SER A 259 -20.34 -24.81 -13.00
C SER A 259 -20.39 -23.28 -12.85
N LEU A 260 -21.48 -22.77 -12.27
CA LEU A 260 -21.60 -21.37 -11.88
C LEU A 260 -20.38 -20.90 -11.07
N ARG A 261 -19.80 -21.80 -10.25
CA ARG A 261 -18.53 -21.54 -9.54
C ARG A 261 -17.39 -21.23 -10.49
N GLY A 262 -17.30 -21.93 -11.64
CA GLY A 262 -16.28 -21.66 -12.65
C GLY A 262 -16.41 -20.28 -13.27
N ALA A 263 -17.65 -19.87 -13.57
CA ALA A 263 -17.94 -18.53 -14.09
C ALA A 263 -17.60 -17.45 -13.07
N LEU A 264 -18.00 -17.61 -11.82
CA LEU A 264 -17.68 -16.67 -10.74
C LEU A 264 -16.16 -16.57 -10.51
N ALA A 265 -15.44 -17.69 -10.57
CA ALA A 265 -13.98 -17.68 -10.50
C ALA A 265 -13.36 -16.94 -11.68
N GLY A 266 -13.89 -17.15 -12.90
CA GLY A 266 -13.43 -16.47 -14.12
C GLY A 266 -13.64 -14.97 -14.05
N VAL A 267 -14.85 -14.53 -13.74
CA VAL A 267 -15.20 -13.10 -13.61
C VAL A 267 -14.37 -12.46 -12.50
N GLY A 268 -14.29 -13.09 -11.31
CA GLY A 268 -13.51 -12.56 -10.20
C GLY A 268 -12.02 -12.40 -10.54
N LEU A 269 -11.42 -13.41 -11.16
CA LEU A 269 -10.02 -13.34 -11.58
C LEU A 269 -9.80 -12.29 -12.66
N PHE A 270 -10.70 -12.22 -13.65
CA PHE A 270 -10.62 -11.23 -14.73
C PHE A 270 -10.68 -9.81 -14.21
N VAL A 271 -11.65 -9.49 -13.34
CA VAL A 271 -11.80 -8.13 -12.78
C VAL A 271 -10.62 -7.77 -11.88
N VAL A 272 -10.11 -8.71 -11.05
CA VAL A 272 -8.89 -8.47 -10.27
C VAL A 272 -7.68 -8.21 -11.17
N ALA A 273 -7.50 -9.00 -12.21
CA ALA A 273 -6.41 -8.82 -13.16
C ALA A 273 -6.53 -7.49 -13.94
N LEU A 274 -7.76 -7.15 -14.34
CA LEU A 274 -8.06 -5.87 -14.99
C LEU A 274 -7.76 -4.70 -14.05
N GLY A 275 -8.13 -4.80 -12.77
CA GLY A 275 -7.80 -3.79 -11.75
C GLY A 275 -6.30 -3.62 -11.60
N TYR A 276 -5.53 -4.71 -11.57
CA TYR A 276 -4.07 -4.64 -11.50
C TYR A 276 -3.43 -3.98 -12.72
N TRP A 277 -4.11 -4.02 -13.87
CA TRP A 277 -3.58 -3.47 -15.13
C TRP A 277 -4.03 -2.03 -15.40
N LEU A 278 -5.27 -1.66 -15.04
CA LEU A 278 -5.89 -0.39 -15.44
C LEU A 278 -5.97 0.65 -14.32
N LEU A 279 -6.01 0.22 -13.04
CA LEU A 279 -6.19 1.15 -11.94
C LEU A 279 -4.83 1.68 -11.50
N ASP A 280 -4.56 2.91 -11.87
CA ASP A 280 -3.37 3.62 -11.41
C ASP A 280 -3.58 4.27 -10.03
N GLU A 281 -2.47 4.66 -9.42
CA GLU A 281 -2.41 5.16 -8.04
C GLU A 281 -3.01 6.54 -7.83
N TYR A 282 -3.18 7.33 -8.90
CA TYR A 282 -3.75 8.70 -8.86
C TYR A 282 -5.11 8.78 -9.55
N GLY A 283 -5.53 7.73 -10.23
CA GLY A 283 -6.74 7.74 -11.06
C GLY A 283 -8.04 7.81 -10.27
N SER A 284 -8.95 8.67 -10.68
CA SER A 284 -10.28 8.81 -10.09
C SER A 284 -11.04 7.49 -10.02
N ALA A 285 -10.91 6.65 -11.06
CA ALA A 285 -11.56 5.34 -11.12
C ALA A 285 -11.16 4.43 -9.94
N THR A 286 -9.93 4.55 -9.44
CA THR A 286 -9.43 3.76 -8.32
C THR A 286 -10.21 4.06 -7.04
N TYR A 287 -10.36 5.33 -6.68
CA TYR A 287 -10.93 5.77 -5.40
C TYR A 287 -12.45 5.91 -5.47
N GLN A 288 -13.02 6.20 -6.64
CA GLN A 288 -14.46 6.35 -6.85
C GLN A 288 -15.19 5.04 -7.16
N GLY A 289 -14.63 3.91 -6.74
CA GLY A 289 -15.27 2.60 -6.82
C GLY A 289 -14.37 1.45 -7.26
N GLY A 290 -13.21 1.70 -7.85
CA GLY A 290 -12.28 0.67 -8.33
C GLY A 290 -11.84 -0.29 -7.23
N ILE A 291 -11.42 0.24 -6.08
CA ILE A 291 -11.05 -0.55 -4.89
C ILE A 291 -12.21 -1.43 -4.41
N LEU A 292 -13.44 -0.89 -4.38
CA LEU A 292 -14.63 -1.67 -4.00
C LEU A 292 -14.94 -2.75 -5.05
N ALA A 293 -14.80 -2.45 -6.34
CA ALA A 293 -15.01 -3.41 -7.43
C ALA A 293 -13.99 -4.57 -7.34
N VAL A 294 -12.71 -4.30 -7.11
CA VAL A 294 -11.66 -5.31 -6.89
C VAL A 294 -11.98 -6.14 -5.64
N SER A 295 -12.44 -5.50 -4.57
CA SER A 295 -12.87 -6.19 -3.34
C SER A 295 -14.06 -7.13 -3.59
N ALA A 296 -15.07 -6.69 -4.32
CA ALA A 296 -16.21 -7.52 -4.71
C ALA A 296 -15.78 -8.68 -5.63
N ALA A 297 -14.90 -8.41 -6.59
CA ALA A 297 -14.34 -9.42 -7.49
C ALA A 297 -13.51 -10.48 -6.72
N CYS A 298 -12.75 -10.06 -5.72
CA CYS A 298 -12.06 -10.97 -4.80
C CYS A 298 -13.05 -11.88 -4.04
N ALA A 299 -14.18 -11.33 -3.58
CA ALA A 299 -15.23 -12.12 -2.94
C ALA A 299 -15.81 -13.17 -3.90
N LEU A 300 -16.07 -12.81 -5.18
CA LEU A 300 -16.49 -13.76 -6.21
C LEU A 300 -15.44 -14.85 -6.46
N LEU A 301 -14.17 -14.47 -6.48
CA LEU A 301 -13.05 -15.41 -6.65
C LEU A 301 -12.94 -16.40 -5.48
N ILE A 302 -13.17 -15.93 -4.23
CA ILE A 302 -13.25 -16.83 -3.05
C ILE A 302 -14.37 -17.84 -3.23
N VAL A 303 -15.56 -17.41 -3.66
CA VAL A 303 -16.72 -18.29 -3.89
C VAL A 303 -16.44 -19.31 -4.98
N GLY A 304 -15.87 -18.88 -6.09
CA GLY A 304 -15.65 -19.72 -7.26
C GLY A 304 -14.44 -20.65 -7.16
N ALA A 305 -13.34 -20.17 -6.57
CA ALA A 305 -12.05 -20.86 -6.59
C ALA A 305 -11.61 -21.41 -5.22
N GLY A 306 -12.21 -20.97 -4.12
CA GLY A 306 -11.75 -21.26 -2.76
C GLY A 306 -11.61 -22.75 -2.45
N HIS A 307 -12.53 -23.60 -2.89
CA HIS A 307 -12.52 -25.05 -2.67
C HIS A 307 -11.51 -25.82 -3.56
N GLY A 308 -10.93 -25.19 -4.59
CA GLY A 308 -10.02 -25.88 -5.51
C GLY A 308 -10.71 -26.84 -6.51
N THR A 309 -12.04 -26.79 -6.65
CA THR A 309 -12.81 -27.70 -7.51
C THR A 309 -12.90 -27.24 -8.97
N THR A 310 -12.91 -25.94 -9.21
CA THR A 310 -12.90 -25.33 -10.56
C THR A 310 -11.52 -25.36 -11.20
N THR A 311 -11.40 -25.10 -12.48
CA THR A 311 -10.09 -25.07 -13.17
C THR A 311 -9.18 -24.01 -12.55
N ILE A 312 -9.68 -22.78 -12.32
CA ILE A 312 -8.94 -21.71 -11.64
C ILE A 312 -8.63 -22.15 -10.19
N GLY A 313 -9.61 -22.72 -9.48
CA GLY A 313 -9.40 -23.21 -8.12
C GLY A 313 -8.33 -24.30 -8.04
N ARG A 314 -8.27 -25.24 -9.02
CA ARG A 314 -7.19 -26.25 -9.09
C ARG A 314 -5.83 -25.61 -9.34
N LEU A 315 -5.76 -24.60 -10.21
CA LEU A 315 -4.53 -23.87 -10.48
C LEU A 315 -4.03 -23.17 -9.21
N LEU A 316 -4.89 -22.42 -8.54
CA LEU A 316 -4.59 -21.72 -7.28
C LEU A 316 -4.26 -22.67 -6.13
N SER A 317 -4.76 -23.93 -6.17
CA SER A 317 -4.49 -24.95 -5.17
C SER A 317 -3.24 -25.78 -5.46
N ARG A 318 -2.48 -25.46 -6.51
CA ARG A 318 -1.21 -26.16 -6.80
C ARG A 318 -0.23 -26.02 -5.63
N PRO A 319 0.50 -27.06 -5.27
CA PRO A 319 1.41 -27.04 -4.10
C PRO A 319 2.44 -25.92 -4.15
N SER A 320 2.98 -25.59 -5.34
CA SER A 320 3.92 -24.48 -5.51
C SER A 320 3.29 -23.12 -5.22
N VAL A 321 2.08 -22.89 -5.71
CA VAL A 321 1.33 -21.64 -5.50
C VAL A 321 0.93 -21.52 -4.02
N CYS A 322 0.39 -22.58 -3.42
CA CYS A 322 0.08 -22.63 -2.00
C CYS A 322 1.32 -22.48 -1.10
N TRP A 323 2.53 -22.87 -1.59
CA TRP A 323 3.76 -22.69 -0.86
C TRP A 323 4.10 -21.19 -0.71
N VAL A 324 3.94 -20.41 -1.77
CA VAL A 324 4.09 -18.95 -1.75
C VAL A 324 3.01 -18.33 -0.86
N GLY A 325 1.74 -18.69 -1.06
CA GLY A 325 0.62 -18.15 -0.28
C GLY A 325 0.70 -18.43 1.22
N ALA A 326 1.21 -19.59 1.61
CA ALA A 326 1.44 -19.89 3.03
C ALA A 326 2.53 -19.02 3.66
N ARG A 327 3.42 -18.41 2.84
CA ARG A 327 4.51 -17.52 3.25
C ARG A 327 4.26 -16.06 2.87
N SER A 328 3.11 -15.76 2.27
CA SER A 328 2.81 -14.42 1.77
C SER A 328 2.95 -13.33 2.82
N TYR A 329 2.61 -13.62 4.08
CA TYR A 329 2.77 -12.67 5.17
C TYR A 329 4.26 -12.39 5.47
N GLY A 330 5.09 -13.43 5.60
CA GLY A 330 6.53 -13.24 5.75
C GLY A 330 7.15 -12.53 4.55
N LEU A 331 6.74 -12.90 3.31
CA LEU A 331 7.23 -12.24 2.09
C LEU A 331 6.82 -10.76 2.05
N TYR A 332 5.57 -10.44 2.44
CA TYR A 332 5.11 -9.06 2.57
C TYR A 332 5.91 -8.27 3.60
N LEU A 333 6.29 -8.87 4.72
CA LEU A 333 7.10 -8.19 5.73
C LEU A 333 8.55 -7.92 5.27
N TRP A 334 9.17 -8.88 4.58
CA TRP A 334 10.59 -8.81 4.25
C TRP A 334 10.91 -8.07 2.95
N HIS A 335 9.98 -8.02 1.96
CA HIS A 335 10.32 -7.49 0.64
C HIS A 335 10.73 -6.01 0.70
N TRP A 336 9.96 -5.18 1.39
CA TRP A 336 10.17 -3.73 1.39
C TRP A 336 11.47 -3.29 2.07
N PRO A 337 11.80 -3.72 3.32
CA PRO A 337 13.09 -3.41 3.91
C PRO A 337 14.28 -3.93 3.09
N VAL A 338 14.13 -5.08 2.43
CA VAL A 338 15.17 -5.62 1.54
C VAL A 338 15.36 -4.71 0.32
N PHE A 339 14.29 -4.21 -0.27
CA PHE A 339 14.36 -3.32 -1.42
C PHE A 339 14.99 -1.97 -1.05
N VAL A 340 14.53 -1.34 0.03
CA VAL A 340 15.05 -0.04 0.47
C VAL A 340 16.55 -0.12 0.86
N LEU A 341 16.94 -1.15 1.61
CA LEU A 341 18.35 -1.34 1.96
C LEU A 341 19.19 -1.83 0.78
N GLY A 342 18.58 -2.59 -0.14
CA GLY A 342 19.21 -3.03 -1.38
C GLY A 342 19.59 -1.85 -2.27
N ASP A 343 18.68 -0.90 -2.47
CA ASP A 343 18.93 0.33 -3.22
C ASP A 343 20.08 1.14 -2.62
N ARG A 344 20.15 1.21 -1.28
CA ARG A 344 21.26 1.89 -0.58
C ARG A 344 22.62 1.22 -0.74
N ILE A 345 22.66 -0.11 -0.86
CA ILE A 345 23.91 -0.88 -0.98
C ILE A 345 24.36 -1.01 -2.43
N LEU A 346 23.41 -1.23 -3.34
CA LEU A 346 23.69 -1.64 -4.72
C LEU A 346 23.50 -0.50 -5.73
N GLY A 347 22.93 0.64 -5.31
CA GLY A 347 22.66 1.79 -6.17
C GLY A 347 21.51 1.50 -7.15
N HIS A 348 21.77 1.61 -8.47
CA HIS A 348 20.73 1.48 -9.47
C HIS A 348 20.09 0.09 -9.54
N ARG A 349 18.77 0.04 -9.51
CA ARG A 349 17.99 -1.20 -9.61
C ARG A 349 17.97 -1.73 -11.04
N THR A 350 18.93 -2.62 -11.36
CA THR A 350 18.87 -3.44 -12.59
C THR A 350 17.96 -4.65 -12.39
N LEU A 351 17.57 -5.32 -13.49
CA LEU A 351 16.78 -6.55 -13.41
C LEU A 351 17.50 -7.64 -12.57
N MET A 352 18.82 -7.69 -12.62
CA MET A 352 19.60 -8.64 -11.82
C MET A 352 19.55 -8.28 -10.33
N VAL A 353 19.67 -7.01 -9.97
CA VAL A 353 19.54 -6.53 -8.59
C VAL A 353 18.15 -6.85 -8.06
N ALA A 354 17.09 -6.54 -8.81
CA ALA A 354 15.72 -6.88 -8.45
C ALA A 354 15.52 -8.39 -8.23
N ALA A 355 16.11 -9.24 -9.07
CA ALA A 355 16.05 -10.69 -8.92
C ALA A 355 16.76 -11.16 -7.62
N VAL A 356 17.92 -10.56 -7.28
CA VAL A 356 18.63 -10.84 -6.02
C VAL A 356 17.83 -10.40 -4.81
N GLU A 357 17.26 -9.21 -4.82
CA GLU A 357 16.41 -8.67 -3.75
C GLU A 357 15.18 -9.57 -3.48
N VAL A 358 14.49 -9.98 -4.55
CA VAL A 358 13.37 -10.93 -4.45
C VAL A 358 13.84 -12.26 -3.87
N ALA A 359 14.96 -12.79 -4.33
CA ALA A 359 15.52 -14.05 -3.82
C ALA A 359 15.84 -13.93 -2.31
N VAL A 360 16.47 -12.84 -1.88
CA VAL A 360 16.77 -12.56 -0.47
C VAL A 360 15.47 -12.47 0.34
N ALA A 361 14.48 -11.72 -0.12
CA ALA A 361 13.17 -11.59 0.56
C ALA A 361 12.47 -12.97 0.69
N VAL A 362 12.48 -13.79 -0.35
CA VAL A 362 11.93 -15.16 -0.34
C VAL A 362 12.69 -16.05 0.64
N LEU A 363 14.01 -15.99 0.68
CA LEU A 363 14.84 -16.77 1.61
C LEU A 363 14.60 -16.37 3.06
N LEU A 364 14.53 -15.07 3.36
CA LEU A 364 14.22 -14.56 4.69
C LEU A 364 12.80 -14.96 5.13
N ALA A 365 11.80 -14.82 4.26
CA ALA A 365 10.44 -15.25 4.53
C ALA A 365 10.35 -16.76 4.74
N ALA A 366 11.02 -17.58 3.92
CA ALA A 366 11.03 -19.02 4.06
C ALA A 366 11.74 -19.48 5.34
N GLY A 367 12.86 -18.83 5.68
CA GLY A 367 13.61 -19.05 6.92
C GLY A 367 12.80 -18.69 8.15
N SER A 368 12.22 -17.48 8.18
CA SER A 368 11.32 -17.02 9.24
C SER A 368 10.16 -18.01 9.44
N TYR A 369 9.49 -18.39 8.35
CA TYR A 369 8.40 -19.36 8.41
C TYR A 369 8.85 -20.73 8.97
N ARG A 370 10.00 -21.26 8.53
CA ARG A 370 10.50 -22.58 8.88
C ARG A 370 10.96 -22.69 10.34
N TRP A 371 11.67 -21.66 10.80
CA TRP A 371 12.38 -21.73 12.09
C TRP A 371 11.69 -20.97 13.21
N ILE A 372 10.87 -19.95 12.90
CA ILE A 372 10.23 -19.11 13.91
C ILE A 372 8.71 -19.28 13.91
N GLU A 373 8.04 -19.00 12.77
CA GLU A 373 6.57 -18.97 12.73
C GLU A 373 5.96 -20.35 12.97
N ARG A 374 6.38 -21.36 12.21
CA ARG A 374 5.81 -22.72 12.29
C ARG A 374 5.97 -23.35 13.68
N PRO A 375 7.12 -23.28 14.38
CA PRO A 375 7.26 -23.73 15.75
C PRO A 375 6.34 -22.99 16.73
N VAL A 376 6.26 -21.65 16.64
CA VAL A 376 5.41 -20.81 17.51
C VAL A 376 3.94 -21.11 17.29
N LEU A 377 3.50 -21.24 16.04
CA LEU A 377 2.11 -21.57 15.71
C LEU A 377 1.69 -22.96 16.22
N ARG A 378 2.60 -23.95 16.20
CA ARG A 378 2.32 -25.32 16.63
C ARG A 378 2.36 -25.49 18.13
N HIS A 379 3.36 -24.91 18.78
CA HIS A 379 3.69 -25.21 20.19
C HIS A 379 3.56 -24.00 21.12
N GLY A 380 3.40 -22.78 20.57
CA GLY A 380 3.43 -21.52 21.32
C GLY A 380 4.87 -21.06 21.62
N TYR A 381 5.01 -19.80 22.04
CA TYR A 381 6.33 -19.15 22.24
C TYR A 381 7.22 -19.89 23.24
N ARG A 382 6.70 -20.23 24.43
CA ARG A 382 7.50 -20.90 25.48
C ARG A 382 8.10 -22.22 24.98
N ALA A 383 7.28 -23.07 24.39
CA ALA A 383 7.75 -24.39 23.93
C ALA A 383 8.71 -24.26 22.73
N ALA A 384 8.48 -23.31 21.81
CA ALA A 384 9.36 -23.03 20.69
C ALA A 384 10.74 -22.54 21.17
N LEU A 385 10.77 -21.62 22.14
CA LEU A 385 12.02 -21.11 22.76
C LEU A 385 12.76 -22.24 23.50
N HIS A 386 12.07 -23.06 24.30
CA HIS A 386 12.68 -24.21 24.97
C HIS A 386 13.24 -25.25 24.00
N ALA A 387 12.56 -25.48 22.87
CA ALA A 387 13.05 -26.39 21.84
C ALA A 387 14.32 -25.81 21.15
N GLY A 388 14.30 -24.52 20.79
CA GLY A 388 15.47 -23.82 20.26
C GLY A 388 16.65 -23.85 21.21
N TRP A 389 16.40 -23.53 22.48
CA TRP A 389 17.42 -23.56 23.53
C TRP A 389 18.06 -24.94 23.71
N ARG A 390 17.26 -26.01 23.65
CA ARG A 390 17.77 -27.40 23.72
C ARG A 390 18.54 -27.83 22.47
N ALA A 391 18.23 -27.25 21.33
CA ALA A 391 18.92 -27.54 20.07
C ALA A 391 20.33 -26.92 19.99
N VAL A 392 20.67 -25.96 20.86
CA VAL A 392 22.02 -25.36 20.91
C VAL A 392 23.02 -26.41 21.37
N ARG A 393 23.96 -26.74 20.48
CA ARG A 393 25.10 -27.66 20.75
C ARG A 393 26.15 -26.97 21.59
N GLY A 394 27.02 -27.74 22.28
CA GLY A 394 28.11 -27.21 23.12
C GLY A 394 27.78 -27.15 24.63
N GLY A 395 26.68 -27.80 25.04
CA GLY A 395 26.36 -27.93 26.45
C GLY A 395 25.99 -26.58 27.11
N ARG A 396 26.44 -26.40 28.37
CA ARG A 396 26.15 -25.17 29.14
C ARG A 396 26.91 -23.96 28.57
N ALA A 397 28.16 -24.16 28.15
CA ALA A 397 29.01 -23.10 27.59
C ALA A 397 28.46 -22.57 26.24
N GLY A 398 28.06 -23.47 25.31
CA GLY A 398 27.49 -23.07 24.05
C GLY A 398 26.14 -22.31 24.22
N ARG A 399 25.34 -22.72 25.20
CA ARG A 399 24.09 -21.99 25.53
C ARG A 399 24.33 -20.60 26.11
N LEU A 400 25.34 -20.46 26.98
CA LEU A 400 25.74 -19.15 27.53
C LEU A 400 26.28 -18.23 26.45
N LEU A 401 27.09 -18.77 25.53
CA LEU A 401 27.62 -18.00 24.38
C LEU A 401 26.48 -17.48 23.51
N VAL A 402 25.52 -18.35 23.14
CA VAL A 402 24.34 -17.92 22.32
C VAL A 402 23.48 -16.91 23.07
N ALA A 403 23.28 -17.09 24.39
CA ALA A 403 22.53 -16.10 25.18
C ALA A 403 23.26 -14.77 25.27
N GLY A 404 24.58 -14.80 25.49
CA GLY A 404 25.42 -13.59 25.52
C GLY A 404 25.39 -12.86 24.18
N ALA A 405 25.56 -13.58 23.07
CA ALA A 405 25.49 -13.02 21.73
C ALA A 405 24.10 -12.40 21.45
N ALA A 406 23.01 -13.12 21.79
CA ALA A 406 21.67 -12.61 21.62
C ALA A 406 21.40 -11.35 22.48
N LEU A 407 21.89 -11.34 23.73
CA LEU A 407 21.79 -10.17 24.60
C LEU A 407 22.59 -8.99 24.02
N ALA A 408 23.86 -9.21 23.64
CA ALA A 408 24.70 -8.17 23.06
C ALA A 408 24.10 -7.58 21.79
N THR A 409 23.56 -8.42 20.89
CA THR A 409 22.89 -7.96 19.69
C THR A 409 21.59 -7.20 20.02
N SER A 410 20.84 -7.65 21.03
CA SER A 410 19.63 -6.93 21.47
C SER A 410 19.96 -5.58 22.08
N VAL A 411 21.02 -5.49 22.88
CA VAL A 411 21.51 -4.23 23.45
C VAL A 411 22.00 -3.31 22.33
N PHE A 412 22.76 -3.84 21.36
CA PHE A 412 23.21 -3.07 20.20
C PHE A 412 22.02 -2.48 19.42
N VAL A 413 21.01 -3.29 19.08
CA VAL A 413 19.82 -2.85 18.34
C VAL A 413 19.05 -1.79 19.10
N LEU A 414 18.79 -2.00 20.40
CA LEU A 414 18.09 -1.03 21.23
C LEU A 414 18.91 0.26 21.39
N ALA A 415 20.20 0.16 21.63
CA ALA A 415 21.10 1.31 21.73
C ALA A 415 21.13 2.10 20.43
N SER A 416 21.26 1.43 19.29
CA SER A 416 21.24 2.06 17.96
C SER A 416 19.95 2.84 17.71
N LEU A 417 18.81 2.31 18.17
CA LEU A 417 17.50 2.96 17.99
C LEU A 417 17.30 4.13 18.97
N VAL A 418 17.71 3.97 20.24
CA VAL A 418 17.52 4.99 21.28
C VAL A 418 18.45 6.18 21.09
N TRP A 419 19.72 5.92 20.78
CA TRP A 419 20.76 6.94 20.57
C TRP A 419 21.00 7.25 19.08
N ALA A 420 19.98 7.00 18.22
CA ALA A 420 20.04 7.40 16.82
C ALA A 420 20.25 8.93 16.74
N PRO A 421 21.35 9.41 16.16
CA PRO A 421 21.53 10.83 15.96
C PRO A 421 20.47 11.32 14.97
N PRO A 422 20.04 12.59 15.05
CA PRO A 422 19.26 13.17 13.97
C PRO A 422 20.06 13.03 12.65
N PRO A 423 19.38 12.84 11.52
CA PRO A 423 20.08 12.78 10.23
C PRO A 423 20.91 14.05 10.05
N PRO A 424 22.12 13.95 9.48
CA PRO A 424 22.85 15.14 9.09
C PRO A 424 21.96 15.91 8.10
N LEU A 425 21.76 17.20 8.36
CA LEU A 425 21.01 18.06 7.45
C LEU A 425 21.64 17.99 6.06
N THR A 426 20.87 17.67 5.05
CA THR A 426 21.28 17.74 3.65
C THR A 426 21.58 19.19 3.28
N GLY A 427 22.15 19.44 2.10
CA GLY A 427 22.33 20.80 1.60
C GLY A 427 20.98 21.52 1.53
N LEU A 428 19.95 20.84 1.02
CA LEU A 428 18.58 21.35 0.95
C LEU A 428 17.99 21.62 2.35
N ASP A 429 18.13 20.69 3.32
CA ASP A 429 17.60 20.90 4.68
C ASP A 429 18.19 22.13 5.35
N LYS A 430 19.49 22.37 5.15
CA LYS A 430 20.16 23.56 5.68
C LYS A 430 19.63 24.83 5.05
N GLN A 431 19.50 24.84 3.72
CA GLN A 431 18.95 25.97 2.97
C GLN A 431 17.53 26.30 3.41
N LEU A 432 16.66 25.28 3.50
CA LEU A 432 15.28 25.47 3.96
C LEU A 432 15.21 25.93 5.42
N ALA A 433 16.04 25.38 6.31
CA ALA A 433 16.09 25.81 7.71
C ALA A 433 16.58 27.25 7.87
N GLU A 434 17.58 27.67 7.09
CA GLU A 434 18.07 29.06 7.04
C GLU A 434 16.97 30.00 6.53
N ALA A 435 16.31 29.62 5.45
CA ALA A 435 15.20 30.38 4.88
C ALA A 435 14.04 30.55 5.87
N LEU A 436 13.65 29.49 6.56
CA LEU A 436 12.61 29.51 7.60
C LEU A 436 13.03 30.40 8.81
N ALA A 437 14.31 30.37 9.21
CA ALA A 437 14.80 31.22 10.28
C ALA A 437 14.70 32.70 9.91
N VAL A 438 15.03 33.07 8.67
CA VAL A 438 14.89 34.43 8.16
C VAL A 438 13.42 34.83 8.05
N GLN A 439 12.55 33.94 7.62
CA GLN A 439 11.09 34.18 7.59
C GLN A 439 10.53 34.42 8.98
N ALA A 440 10.87 33.58 9.97
CA ALA A 440 10.44 33.76 11.35
C ALA A 440 10.94 35.09 11.97
N ALA A 441 12.16 35.53 11.60
CA ALA A 441 12.67 36.84 12.01
C ALA A 441 11.89 38.00 11.36
N GLN A 442 11.45 37.84 10.12
CA GLN A 442 10.58 38.81 9.45
C GLN A 442 9.21 38.90 10.13
N GLU A 443 8.59 37.76 10.45
CA GLU A 443 7.31 37.69 11.15
C GLU A 443 7.39 38.34 12.54
N ALA A 444 8.47 38.07 13.29
CA ALA A 444 8.70 38.66 14.60
C ALA A 444 8.93 40.20 14.55
N SER A 445 9.39 40.71 13.43
CA SER A 445 9.67 42.13 13.23
C SER A 445 8.47 42.90 12.66
N ALA A 446 7.42 42.21 12.21
CA ALA A 446 6.21 42.81 11.69
C ALA A 446 5.37 43.36 12.83
N ALA A 447 5.58 44.65 13.19
CA ALA A 447 4.63 45.37 14.01
C ALA A 447 3.33 45.58 13.21
N PRO A 448 2.14 45.60 13.86
CA PRO A 448 0.88 45.84 13.17
C PRO A 448 0.95 47.25 12.52
N THR A 449 1.14 47.28 11.22
CA THR A 449 1.19 48.53 10.44
C THR A 449 -0.26 48.97 10.17
N PRO A 450 -0.61 50.25 10.40
CA PRO A 450 -1.91 50.78 9.99
C PRO A 450 -2.10 50.58 8.49
N PRO A 451 -3.33 50.39 7.99
CA PRO A 451 -3.58 50.24 6.56
C PRO A 451 -3.02 51.43 5.78
N LEU A 452 -2.21 51.16 4.78
CA LEU A 452 -1.66 52.16 3.87
C LEU A 452 -2.80 52.94 3.22
N PRO A 453 -2.73 54.28 3.17
CA PRO A 453 -3.72 55.09 2.46
C PRO A 453 -3.71 54.72 0.97
N ALA A 454 -4.91 54.63 0.39
CA ALA A 454 -5.10 54.34 -1.03
C ALA A 454 -4.14 55.24 -1.86
N VAL A 455 -3.39 54.61 -2.76
CA VAL A 455 -2.44 55.27 -3.65
C VAL A 455 -3.21 56.33 -4.45
N ALA A 456 -2.87 57.58 -4.22
CA ALA A 456 -3.38 58.70 -5.03
C ALA A 456 -2.89 58.53 -6.46
N THR A 457 -3.82 58.55 -7.41
CA THR A 457 -3.54 58.54 -8.84
C THR A 457 -2.55 59.67 -9.16
N PRO A 458 -1.41 59.43 -9.84
CA PRO A 458 -0.49 60.48 -10.23
C PRO A 458 -1.20 61.41 -11.21
N ALA A 459 -1.15 62.71 -10.93
CA ALA A 459 -1.60 63.76 -11.85
C ALA A 459 -0.76 63.69 -13.13
N ALA A 460 -1.44 63.65 -14.27
CA ALA A 460 -0.84 63.78 -15.60
C ALA A 460 -0.07 65.08 -15.70
N GLY A 461 1.22 64.99 -15.97
CA GLY A 461 1.99 66.17 -16.29
C GLY A 461 3.50 65.92 -16.37
N THR A 462 4.00 66.09 -17.59
CA THR A 462 5.34 66.35 -18.11
C THR A 462 6.04 65.19 -18.82
N ASP A 463 6.26 65.42 -20.12
CA ASP A 463 7.15 64.68 -21.02
C ASP A 463 8.58 64.59 -20.44
N THR A 464 8.86 63.50 -19.78
CA THR A 464 10.21 63.02 -19.49
C THR A 464 10.39 61.68 -20.21
N ALA A 465 11.57 61.52 -20.84
CA ALA A 465 11.93 60.22 -21.47
C ALA A 465 11.61 59.04 -20.55
N PRO A 466 11.13 57.88 -21.07
CA PRO A 466 10.75 56.76 -20.24
C PRO A 466 11.95 56.33 -19.40
N GLU A 467 11.82 56.43 -18.07
CA GLU A 467 12.75 55.79 -17.16
C GLU A 467 12.75 54.26 -17.42
N PRO A 468 13.89 53.60 -17.27
CA PRO A 468 13.94 52.16 -17.44
C PRO A 468 12.94 51.51 -16.48
N VAL A 469 11.99 50.75 -17.03
CA VAL A 469 10.98 50.03 -16.27
C VAL A 469 11.69 48.98 -15.40
N GLY A 470 11.66 49.18 -14.09
CA GLY A 470 12.20 48.25 -13.09
C GLY A 470 11.09 47.34 -12.51
N PRO A 471 11.45 46.30 -11.74
CA PRO A 471 10.47 45.50 -11.03
C PRO A 471 9.77 46.36 -9.96
N PRO A 472 8.54 45.98 -9.53
CA PRO A 472 7.89 46.63 -8.41
C PRO A 472 8.76 46.59 -7.14
N PRO A 473 8.74 47.63 -6.29
CA PRO A 473 9.47 47.59 -5.03
C PRO A 473 9.09 46.42 -4.16
N GLY A 474 10.07 45.76 -3.52
CA GLY A 474 9.83 44.54 -2.73
C GLY A 474 8.83 44.75 -1.58
N ASP A 475 8.75 45.96 -1.00
CA ASP A 475 7.78 46.30 0.03
C ASP A 475 6.32 46.39 -0.48
N GLN A 476 6.11 46.27 -1.78
CA GLN A 476 4.79 46.15 -2.44
C GLN A 476 4.43 44.73 -2.81
N ILE A 477 5.28 43.73 -2.50
CA ILE A 477 5.10 42.34 -2.92
C ILE A 477 4.82 41.45 -1.72
N SER A 478 3.73 40.66 -1.78
CA SER A 478 3.46 39.52 -0.90
C SER A 478 3.58 38.23 -1.68
N ALA A 479 4.49 37.35 -1.28
CA ALA A 479 4.74 36.09 -1.90
C ALA A 479 4.22 34.93 -1.01
N VAL A 480 3.44 34.07 -1.59
CA VAL A 480 2.95 32.81 -0.94
C VAL A 480 3.43 31.62 -1.75
N GLY A 481 4.17 30.72 -1.09
CA GLY A 481 4.83 29.66 -1.80
C GLY A 481 4.97 28.34 -1.04
N ASP A 482 5.49 27.38 -1.77
CA ASP A 482 5.88 26.06 -1.27
C ASP A 482 7.40 25.94 -1.07
N SER A 483 7.93 24.72 -1.04
CA SER A 483 9.34 24.45 -0.80
C SER A 483 10.28 25.00 -1.90
N VAL A 484 9.81 25.12 -3.13
CA VAL A 484 10.61 25.65 -4.25
C VAL A 484 10.84 27.15 -4.05
N MET A 485 9.78 27.90 -3.74
CA MET A 485 9.89 29.32 -3.39
C MET A 485 10.68 29.51 -2.09
N LEU A 486 10.49 28.64 -1.09
CA LEU A 486 11.25 28.70 0.17
C LEU A 486 12.75 28.53 -0.08
N ALA A 487 13.15 27.57 -0.90
CA ALA A 487 14.55 27.35 -1.30
C ALA A 487 15.15 28.59 -2.01
N SER A 488 14.34 29.32 -2.74
CA SER A 488 14.76 30.54 -3.49
C SER A 488 14.54 31.87 -2.71
N SER A 489 13.97 31.78 -1.48
CA SER A 489 13.51 32.98 -0.76
C SER A 489 14.62 33.95 -0.36
N LEU A 490 15.83 33.44 -0.09
CA LEU A 490 16.97 34.29 0.21
C LEU A 490 17.40 35.13 -1.01
N ALA A 491 17.47 34.54 -2.20
CA ALA A 491 17.76 35.23 -3.44
C ALA A 491 16.66 36.25 -3.83
N LEU A 492 15.38 35.89 -3.59
CA LEU A 492 14.26 36.82 -3.76
C LEU A 492 14.38 38.06 -2.84
N ARG A 493 14.75 37.83 -1.56
CA ARG A 493 14.91 38.92 -0.59
C ARG A 493 16.09 39.82 -0.91
N ASP A 494 17.19 39.28 -1.41
CA ASP A 494 18.37 40.03 -1.82
C ASP A 494 18.07 40.97 -3.01
N ARG A 495 17.29 40.44 -3.97
CA ARG A 495 16.97 41.19 -5.22
C ARG A 495 15.73 42.08 -5.12
N LEU A 496 14.80 41.74 -4.20
CA LEU A 496 13.56 42.48 -3.92
C LEU A 496 13.51 42.87 -2.44
N PRO A 497 14.34 43.80 -1.97
CA PRO A 497 14.40 44.20 -0.56
C PRO A 497 13.03 44.62 -0.05
N GLY A 498 12.62 44.10 1.10
CA GLY A 498 11.34 44.38 1.68
C GLY A 498 10.20 43.43 1.27
N ILE A 499 10.40 42.51 0.34
CA ILE A 499 9.39 41.49 -0.03
C ILE A 499 8.90 40.70 1.20
N TRP A 500 7.60 40.55 1.32
CA TRP A 500 7.00 39.63 2.29
C TRP A 500 6.91 38.25 1.69
N ILE A 501 7.53 37.24 2.31
CA ILE A 501 7.47 35.86 1.84
C ILE A 501 6.92 35.01 2.94
N ASP A 502 5.84 34.25 2.65
CA ASP A 502 5.27 33.17 3.43
C ASP A 502 5.33 31.88 2.62
N ALA A 503 6.42 31.15 2.77
CA ALA A 503 6.67 29.90 2.06
C ALA A 503 6.98 28.76 3.04
N VAL A 504 6.36 27.58 2.82
CA VAL A 504 6.50 26.42 3.71
C VAL A 504 6.55 25.14 2.88
N THR A 505 7.36 24.18 3.32
CA THR A 505 7.45 22.85 2.70
C THR A 505 6.10 22.13 2.68
N ASN A 506 5.87 21.33 1.64
CA ASN A 506 4.65 20.52 1.45
C ASN A 506 3.33 21.31 1.36
N ARG A 507 3.38 22.61 1.08
CA ARG A 507 2.20 23.45 0.95
C ARG A 507 1.57 23.29 -0.44
N GLY A 508 0.26 22.98 -0.47
CA GLY A 508 -0.54 22.98 -1.70
C GLY A 508 -1.33 24.29 -1.89
N MET A 509 -1.88 24.51 -3.09
CA MET A 509 -2.71 25.68 -3.44
C MET A 509 -3.95 25.81 -2.54
N GLN A 510 -4.44 24.72 -1.98
CA GLN A 510 -5.61 24.70 -1.08
C GLN A 510 -5.42 25.53 0.18
N ALA A 511 -4.17 25.78 0.60
CA ALA A 511 -3.88 26.62 1.74
C ALA A 511 -3.89 28.13 1.44
N ALA A 512 -3.83 28.52 0.16
CA ALA A 512 -3.70 29.92 -0.25
C ALA A 512 -4.86 30.81 0.26
N PRO A 513 -6.15 30.42 0.21
CA PRO A 513 -7.24 31.28 0.67
C PRO A 513 -7.07 31.74 2.12
N ASP A 514 -6.77 30.80 3.04
CA ASP A 514 -6.62 31.09 4.46
C ASP A 514 -5.38 31.98 4.72
N ILE A 515 -4.29 31.74 4.01
CA ILE A 515 -3.06 32.51 4.12
C ILE A 515 -3.28 33.95 3.64
N LEU A 516 -3.90 34.12 2.48
CA LEU A 516 -4.20 35.45 1.92
C LEU A 516 -5.17 36.22 2.82
N ALA A 517 -6.17 35.56 3.39
CA ALA A 517 -7.06 36.16 4.37
C ALA A 517 -6.30 36.60 5.64
N SER A 518 -5.37 35.78 6.13
CA SER A 518 -4.50 36.14 7.24
C SER A 518 -3.59 37.33 6.93
N LEU A 519 -2.97 37.36 5.74
CA LEU A 519 -2.15 38.47 5.29
C LEU A 519 -2.98 39.76 5.19
N ALA A 520 -4.20 39.67 4.68
CA ALA A 520 -5.11 40.79 4.60
C ALA A 520 -5.48 41.32 5.99
N ALA A 521 -5.82 40.44 6.92
CA ALA A 521 -6.18 40.80 8.31
C ALA A 521 -5.03 41.49 9.07
N ASN A 522 -3.78 41.15 8.73
CA ASN A 522 -2.59 41.68 9.36
C ASN A 522 -1.99 42.93 8.56
N GLY A 523 -2.64 43.37 7.50
CA GLY A 523 -2.14 44.49 6.67
C GLY A 523 -0.90 44.13 5.86
N LEU A 524 -0.63 42.85 5.65
CA LEU A 524 0.53 42.32 4.94
C LEU A 524 0.20 41.90 3.50
N LEU A 525 -1.07 41.90 3.11
CA LEU A 525 -1.49 41.65 1.72
C LEU A 525 -1.31 42.93 0.86
N ARG A 526 -0.31 42.88 0.02
CA ARG A 526 0.21 44.05 -0.76
C ARG A 526 -0.39 44.13 -2.17
N PRO A 527 -0.14 45.21 -2.94
CA PRO A 527 -0.67 45.39 -4.29
C PRO A 527 -0.21 44.32 -5.29
N VAL A 528 0.96 43.73 -5.09
CA VAL A 528 1.51 42.67 -5.93
C VAL A 528 1.53 41.37 -5.14
N VAL A 529 0.95 40.33 -5.71
CA VAL A 529 0.87 38.98 -5.08
C VAL A 529 1.60 37.98 -5.98
N LEU A 530 2.59 37.29 -5.42
CA LEU A 530 3.31 36.21 -6.06
C LEU A 530 2.86 34.87 -5.49
N LEU A 531 2.33 33.98 -6.33
CA LEU A 531 1.88 32.63 -5.94
C LEU A 531 2.76 31.58 -6.60
N GLY A 532 3.59 30.89 -5.80
CA GLY A 532 4.42 29.77 -6.21
C GLY A 532 3.94 28.49 -5.52
N LEU A 533 2.77 27.99 -5.92
CA LEU A 533 2.10 26.85 -5.33
C LEU A 533 1.64 25.87 -6.42
N GLY A 534 1.71 24.55 -6.13
CA GLY A 534 1.31 23.53 -7.09
C GLY A 534 2.27 22.35 -7.16
N THR A 535 3.50 22.52 -6.67
CA THR A 535 4.50 21.45 -6.59
C THR A 535 3.99 20.23 -5.81
N ASN A 536 3.16 20.47 -4.79
CA ASN A 536 2.68 19.46 -3.86
C ASN A 536 1.27 18.90 -4.18
N GLY A 537 0.81 19.06 -5.42
CA GLY A 537 -0.44 18.48 -5.90
C GLY A 537 -1.22 19.41 -6.81
N ALA A 538 -2.11 18.81 -7.59
CA ALA A 538 -3.05 19.57 -8.43
C ALA A 538 -4.12 20.25 -7.58
N PHE A 539 -4.78 21.20 -8.22
CA PHE A 539 -5.91 21.93 -7.68
C PHE A 539 -6.93 22.20 -8.81
N PRO A 540 -8.21 22.30 -8.48
CA PRO A 540 -9.22 22.62 -9.47
C PRO A 540 -9.10 24.11 -9.89
N ARG A 541 -9.44 24.39 -11.16
CA ARG A 541 -9.41 25.75 -11.70
C ARG A 541 -10.26 26.71 -10.86
N GLU A 542 -11.41 26.25 -10.39
CA GLU A 542 -12.35 27.02 -9.58
C GLU A 542 -11.70 27.54 -8.28
N LEU A 543 -10.73 26.81 -7.71
CA LEU A 543 -10.02 27.27 -6.53
C LEU A 543 -9.16 28.51 -6.85
N LEU A 544 -8.45 28.48 -7.98
CA LEU A 544 -7.61 29.61 -8.41
C LEU A 544 -8.46 30.82 -8.78
N GLU A 545 -9.56 30.61 -9.47
CA GLU A 545 -10.53 31.68 -9.78
C GLU A 545 -11.12 32.32 -8.50
N ASN A 546 -11.47 31.53 -7.49
CA ASN A 546 -11.94 32.02 -6.18
C ASN A 546 -10.84 32.81 -5.42
N ILE A 547 -9.56 32.39 -5.56
CA ILE A 547 -8.42 33.13 -5.02
C ILE A 547 -8.31 34.48 -5.70
N LEU A 548 -8.40 34.55 -7.02
CA LEU A 548 -8.35 35.79 -7.78
C LEU A 548 -9.52 36.71 -7.47
N GLU A 549 -10.74 36.21 -7.32
CA GLU A 549 -11.89 36.96 -6.88
C GLU A 549 -11.67 37.56 -5.49
N THR A 550 -11.08 36.81 -4.56
CA THR A 550 -10.76 37.30 -3.20
C THR A 550 -9.69 38.38 -3.23
N LEU A 551 -8.69 38.28 -4.12
CA LEU A 551 -7.63 39.27 -4.29
C LEU A 551 -8.14 40.56 -4.93
N GLY A 552 -9.17 40.48 -5.76
CA GLY A 552 -9.78 41.59 -6.48
C GLY A 552 -8.96 42.04 -7.71
N PRO A 553 -9.57 42.85 -8.57
CA PRO A 553 -8.98 43.24 -9.87
C PRO A 553 -7.84 44.26 -9.75
N ASP A 554 -7.71 44.94 -8.60
CA ASP A 554 -6.74 46.01 -8.41
C ASP A 554 -5.33 45.49 -8.08
N ARG A 555 -5.19 44.20 -7.77
CA ARG A 555 -3.90 43.57 -7.47
C ARG A 555 -3.31 42.90 -8.70
N LYS A 556 -2.02 43.07 -8.89
CA LYS A 556 -1.28 42.27 -9.87
C LYS A 556 -0.91 40.92 -9.24
N VAL A 557 -1.26 39.84 -9.92
CA VAL A 557 -1.01 38.47 -9.45
C VAL A 557 -0.05 37.79 -10.41
N PHE A 558 1.03 37.26 -9.86
CA PHE A 558 2.04 36.49 -10.59
C PHE A 558 1.94 35.02 -10.18
N LEU A 559 1.72 34.13 -11.15
CA LEU A 559 1.60 32.71 -10.99
C LEU A 559 2.85 32.01 -11.50
N VAL A 560 3.54 31.25 -10.66
CA VAL A 560 4.73 30.48 -11.07
C VAL A 560 4.32 29.11 -11.52
N ASN A 561 4.68 28.71 -12.74
CA ASN A 561 4.44 27.36 -13.23
C ASN A 561 5.47 26.36 -12.66
N LEU A 562 5.27 25.07 -12.91
CA LEU A 562 5.97 23.97 -12.26
C LEU A 562 6.99 23.33 -13.20
N TYR A 563 8.16 23.01 -12.65
CA TYR A 563 9.10 22.08 -13.25
C TYR A 563 9.19 20.84 -12.38
N LEU A 564 8.49 19.75 -12.76
CA LEU A 564 8.44 18.50 -12.03
C LEU A 564 8.56 17.33 -12.99
N HIS A 565 9.55 16.47 -12.79
CA HIS A 565 9.64 15.21 -13.49
C HIS A 565 8.77 14.14 -12.79
N ASP A 566 8.11 13.30 -13.59
CA ASP A 566 7.36 12.14 -13.12
C ASP A 566 6.16 12.45 -12.19
N ARG A 567 5.57 13.66 -12.26
CA ARG A 567 4.34 13.98 -11.54
C ARG A 567 3.15 14.05 -12.49
N PRO A 568 2.09 13.25 -12.25
CA PRO A 568 0.96 13.17 -13.17
C PRO A 568 0.13 14.46 -13.25
N TRP A 569 0.32 15.38 -12.32
CA TRP A 569 -0.42 16.65 -12.28
C TRP A 569 0.32 17.82 -12.90
N THR A 570 1.61 17.72 -13.22
CA THR A 570 2.43 18.83 -13.69
C THR A 570 1.82 19.53 -14.90
N ASP A 571 1.52 18.76 -15.95
CA ASP A 571 0.95 19.30 -17.19
C ASP A 571 -0.43 19.94 -16.96
N GLY A 572 -1.28 19.29 -16.15
CA GLY A 572 -2.61 19.79 -15.83
C GLY A 572 -2.59 21.07 -15.00
N VAL A 573 -1.67 21.18 -14.03
CA VAL A 573 -1.47 22.41 -13.25
C VAL A 573 -0.93 23.52 -14.12
N ASN A 574 0.12 23.27 -14.91
CA ASN A 574 0.70 24.28 -15.79
C ASN A 574 -0.31 24.76 -16.84
N GLN A 575 -1.13 23.85 -17.39
CA GLN A 575 -2.23 24.23 -18.26
C GLN A 575 -3.25 25.13 -17.54
N THR A 576 -3.65 24.79 -16.32
CA THR A 576 -4.61 25.59 -15.53
C THR A 576 -4.06 26.98 -15.23
N LEU A 577 -2.79 27.09 -14.81
CA LEU A 577 -2.13 28.38 -14.55
C LEU A 577 -2.09 29.23 -15.82
N THR A 578 -1.74 28.65 -16.95
CA THR A 578 -1.69 29.32 -18.26
C THR A 578 -3.08 29.78 -18.70
N GLU A 579 -4.10 28.94 -18.64
CA GLU A 579 -5.47 29.28 -19.05
C GLU A 579 -6.04 30.41 -18.18
N VAL A 580 -5.78 30.40 -16.87
CA VAL A 580 -6.25 31.44 -15.96
C VAL A 580 -5.51 32.76 -16.21
N ALA A 581 -4.20 32.77 -16.42
CA ALA A 581 -3.45 33.97 -16.78
C ALA A 581 -3.96 34.57 -18.10
N LEU A 582 -4.24 33.74 -19.11
CA LEU A 582 -4.82 34.16 -20.37
C LEU A 582 -6.26 34.72 -20.26
N ALA A 583 -7.03 34.21 -19.29
CA ALA A 583 -8.39 34.69 -19.05
C ALA A 583 -8.42 36.05 -18.34
N HIS A 584 -7.37 36.39 -17.57
CA HIS A 584 -7.28 37.64 -16.78
C HIS A 584 -6.03 38.46 -17.13
N PRO A 585 -5.77 38.79 -18.42
CA PRO A 585 -4.51 39.39 -18.88
C PRO A 585 -4.22 40.79 -18.33
N ALA A 586 -5.23 41.41 -17.72
CA ALA A 586 -5.09 42.76 -17.17
C ALA A 586 -4.33 42.78 -15.84
N ASN A 587 -4.41 41.72 -15.06
CA ASN A 587 -3.87 41.68 -13.71
C ASN A 587 -3.24 40.33 -13.29
N VAL A 588 -3.30 39.30 -14.12
CA VAL A 588 -2.69 38.01 -13.86
C VAL A 588 -1.62 37.68 -14.88
N HIS A 589 -0.42 37.38 -14.41
CA HIS A 589 0.76 37.13 -15.23
C HIS A 589 1.36 35.77 -14.89
N LEU A 590 1.76 34.99 -15.92
CA LEU A 590 2.43 33.71 -15.74
C LEU A 590 3.95 33.94 -15.70
N ILE A 591 4.61 33.30 -14.74
CA ILE A 591 6.07 33.17 -14.65
C ILE A 591 6.43 31.76 -15.11
N ASP A 592 7.19 31.69 -16.20
CA ASP A 592 7.55 30.43 -16.84
C ASP A 592 8.86 29.84 -16.26
N TRP A 593 8.78 29.39 -15.02
CA TRP A 593 9.87 28.68 -14.34
C TRP A 593 10.24 27.37 -15.06
N GLN A 594 9.25 26.68 -15.63
CA GLN A 594 9.50 25.44 -16.37
C GLN A 594 10.47 25.64 -17.51
N SER A 595 10.26 26.66 -18.34
CA SER A 595 11.17 26.96 -19.46
C SER A 595 12.51 27.50 -18.98
N ALA A 596 12.52 28.32 -17.94
CA ALA A 596 13.75 28.91 -17.41
C ALA A 596 14.74 27.89 -16.86
N VAL A 597 14.26 26.84 -16.18
CA VAL A 597 15.12 25.81 -15.60
C VAL A 597 15.39 24.62 -16.53
N SER A 598 14.62 24.50 -17.61
CA SER A 598 14.84 23.44 -18.62
C SER A 598 16.19 23.60 -19.28
N GLY A 599 17.02 22.54 -19.22
CA GLY A 599 18.41 22.55 -19.69
C GLY A 599 19.43 23.10 -18.68
N HIS A 600 18.97 23.41 -17.46
CA HIS A 600 19.76 23.82 -16.31
C HIS A 600 19.49 22.98 -15.08
N GLU A 601 19.18 21.70 -15.26
CA GLU A 601 18.83 20.76 -14.19
C GLU A 601 19.98 20.54 -13.20
N ASP A 602 21.21 20.84 -13.61
CA ASP A 602 22.41 20.85 -12.77
C ASP A 602 22.37 21.93 -11.67
N LEU A 603 21.49 22.95 -11.81
CA LEU A 603 21.23 23.97 -10.81
C LEU A 603 20.20 23.54 -9.76
N LEU A 604 19.57 22.38 -9.93
CA LEU A 604 18.68 21.78 -8.97
C LEU A 604 19.43 20.77 -8.10
N TYR A 605 18.87 20.46 -6.93
CA TYR A 605 19.34 19.32 -6.13
C TYR A 605 19.07 17.98 -6.86
N ASP A 606 19.61 16.88 -6.33
CA ASP A 606 19.44 15.52 -6.88
C ASP A 606 17.96 15.08 -6.99
N ASP A 607 17.04 15.82 -6.39
CA ASP A 607 15.60 15.61 -6.51
C ASP A 607 15.00 16.20 -7.79
N HIS A 608 15.78 16.97 -8.56
CA HIS A 608 15.36 17.67 -9.77
C HIS A 608 14.14 18.58 -9.59
N ILE A 609 13.95 19.14 -8.38
CA ILE A 609 12.82 20.00 -8.03
C ILE A 609 13.31 21.31 -7.39
N HIS A 610 14.16 21.19 -6.36
CA HIS A 610 14.55 22.34 -5.54
C HIS A 610 15.80 23.01 -6.08
N PRO A 611 15.76 24.34 -6.29
CA PRO A 611 16.93 25.11 -6.68
C PRO A 611 18.04 25.04 -5.62
N GLN A 612 19.29 24.83 -6.08
CA GLN A 612 20.47 24.90 -5.22
C GLN A 612 20.75 26.34 -4.79
N PRO A 613 21.40 26.57 -3.64
CA PRO A 613 21.80 27.93 -3.23
C PRO A 613 22.79 28.53 -4.22
N GLY A 614 22.72 29.81 -4.41
CA GLY A 614 23.46 30.55 -5.47
C GLY A 614 22.76 30.40 -6.80
N ALA A 615 23.44 29.90 -7.83
CA ALA A 615 22.96 29.96 -9.23
C ALA A 615 21.54 29.42 -9.46
N GLY A 616 21.12 28.37 -8.75
CA GLY A 616 19.76 27.84 -8.90
C GLY A 616 18.69 28.76 -8.30
N ALA A 617 18.92 29.23 -7.07
CA ALA A 617 18.03 30.18 -6.42
C ALA A 617 18.04 31.56 -7.11
N ASP A 618 19.20 31.95 -7.64
CA ASP A 618 19.37 33.19 -8.42
C ASP A 618 18.58 33.12 -9.73
N LEU A 619 18.63 31.98 -10.46
CA LEU A 619 17.85 31.80 -11.68
C LEU A 619 16.34 31.90 -11.40
N TYR A 620 15.86 31.34 -10.30
CA TYR A 620 14.45 31.48 -9.91
C TYR A 620 14.07 32.92 -9.64
N ALA A 621 14.89 33.63 -8.88
CA ALA A 621 14.66 35.08 -8.58
C ALA A 621 14.73 35.95 -9.83
N GLU A 622 15.66 35.71 -10.75
CA GLU A 622 15.77 36.39 -12.04
C GLU A 622 14.52 36.17 -12.88
N THR A 623 14.08 34.94 -13.03
CA THR A 623 12.84 34.59 -13.77
C THR A 623 11.62 35.32 -13.23
N VAL A 624 11.50 35.42 -11.89
CA VAL A 624 10.40 36.16 -11.24
C VAL A 624 10.50 37.65 -11.57
N ILE A 625 11.70 38.27 -11.46
CA ILE A 625 11.91 39.65 -11.68
C ILE A 625 11.70 40.03 -13.15
N GLU A 626 12.22 39.23 -14.08
CA GLU A 626 12.04 39.49 -15.53
C GLU A 626 10.56 39.47 -15.92
N ALA A 627 9.79 38.52 -15.41
CA ALA A 627 8.35 38.49 -15.63
C ALA A 627 7.62 39.72 -15.03
N MET A 628 8.06 40.18 -13.86
CA MET A 628 7.51 41.38 -13.25
C MET A 628 7.84 42.63 -14.06
N ILE A 629 9.06 42.76 -14.58
CA ILE A 629 9.47 43.88 -15.47
C ILE A 629 8.68 43.85 -16.78
N GLU A 630 8.47 42.65 -17.36
CA GLU A 630 7.69 42.49 -18.60
C GLU A 630 6.23 42.95 -18.42
N ALA A 631 5.64 42.64 -17.27
CA ALA A 631 4.28 43.02 -16.92
C ALA A 631 4.09 44.53 -16.67
N GLU A 632 5.17 45.27 -16.42
CA GLU A 632 5.14 46.75 -16.29
C GLU A 632 5.31 47.48 -17.64
N LYS A 633 5.71 46.76 -18.69
CA LYS A 633 5.83 47.37 -20.03
C LYS A 633 4.45 47.71 -20.58
N PRO A 634 4.29 48.87 -21.23
CA PRO A 634 3.03 49.23 -21.88
C PRO A 634 2.67 48.16 -22.93
N ALA A 635 1.41 47.73 -22.94
CA ALA A 635 0.95 46.77 -23.92
C ALA A 635 1.28 47.21 -25.34
N PRO A 636 1.81 46.36 -26.23
CA PRO A 636 2.06 46.74 -27.61
C PRO A 636 0.76 47.22 -28.25
N PRO A 637 0.82 48.27 -29.09
CA PRO A 637 -0.39 48.76 -29.75
C PRO A 637 -1.06 47.63 -30.52
N PRO A 638 -2.42 47.53 -30.48
CA PRO A 638 -3.11 46.47 -31.18
C PRO A 638 -2.67 46.49 -32.66
N PRO A 639 -2.45 45.34 -33.29
CA PRO A 639 -2.09 45.24 -34.68
C PRO A 639 -3.13 46.03 -35.50
N PRO A 640 -2.71 46.80 -36.54
CA PRO A 640 -3.66 47.56 -37.35
C PRO A 640 -4.73 46.60 -37.86
N VAL A 641 -6.01 46.98 -37.63
CA VAL A 641 -7.14 46.25 -38.16
C VAL A 641 -7.04 46.26 -39.68
N VAL A 642 -6.50 45.17 -40.24
CA VAL A 642 -6.56 44.95 -41.68
C VAL A 642 -8.02 44.70 -42.00
N ALA A 643 -8.62 45.60 -42.78
CA ALA A 643 -9.99 45.42 -43.27
C ALA A 643 -10.08 44.06 -43.97
N PRO A 644 -11.12 43.28 -43.72
CA PRO A 644 -11.23 41.96 -44.33
C PRO A 644 -11.33 42.14 -45.86
N ASP A 645 -10.41 41.46 -46.59
CA ASP A 645 -10.51 41.28 -48.02
C ASP A 645 -11.85 40.62 -48.39
N PRO A 646 -12.43 40.94 -49.54
CA PRO A 646 -13.75 40.43 -49.92
C PRO A 646 -13.71 38.90 -50.01
N VAL A 647 -14.68 38.29 -49.36
CA VAL A 647 -14.87 36.84 -49.23
C VAL A 647 -14.87 36.20 -50.62
N VAL A 648 -13.78 35.52 -50.94
CA VAL A 648 -13.77 34.53 -52.04
C VAL A 648 -14.37 33.25 -51.51
N ASN A 649 -15.49 32.86 -52.06
CA ASN A 649 -16.24 31.67 -51.72
C ASN A 649 -15.43 30.43 -52.15
N VAL A 650 -14.68 29.83 -51.25
CA VAL A 650 -13.99 28.55 -51.44
C VAL A 650 -14.85 27.44 -50.80
N SER A 651 -15.29 26.51 -51.62
CA SER A 651 -15.97 25.29 -51.18
C SER A 651 -15.21 24.56 -50.10
N PRO A 652 -15.89 23.96 -49.11
CA PRO A 652 -15.22 23.28 -48.00
C PRO A 652 -14.49 22.01 -48.50
N GLY A 653 -13.16 22.02 -48.36
CA GLY A 653 -12.34 20.81 -48.47
C GLY A 653 -12.54 19.90 -47.25
N PRO A 654 -12.21 18.62 -47.35
CA PRO A 654 -12.47 17.63 -46.30
C PRO A 654 -11.69 17.99 -45.02
N SER A 655 -12.41 17.91 -43.91
CA SER A 655 -11.90 18.09 -42.55
C SER A 655 -10.67 17.20 -42.29
N PRO A 656 -9.63 17.72 -41.63
CA PRO A 656 -8.50 16.88 -41.21
C PRO A 656 -8.99 15.88 -40.16
N GLN A 657 -8.66 14.61 -40.36
CA GLN A 657 -8.83 13.57 -39.35
C GLN A 657 -7.96 13.90 -38.13
N PRO A 658 -8.45 13.59 -36.91
CA PRO A 658 -7.64 13.76 -35.72
C PRO A 658 -6.37 12.92 -35.80
N SER A 659 -5.25 13.56 -35.58
CA SER A 659 -3.94 12.92 -35.47
C SER A 659 -3.99 11.86 -34.37
N ALA A 660 -3.63 10.64 -34.73
CA ALA A 660 -3.54 9.53 -33.78
C ALA A 660 -2.51 9.87 -32.71
N ALA A 661 -2.91 9.72 -31.46
CA ALA A 661 -2.02 9.77 -30.31
C ALA A 661 -0.81 8.84 -30.53
N PRO A 662 0.37 9.21 -30.03
CA PRO A 662 1.56 8.38 -30.19
C PRO A 662 1.32 7.00 -29.55
N ARG A 663 1.50 5.97 -30.35
CA ARG A 663 1.50 4.58 -29.88
C ARG A 663 2.60 4.43 -28.84
N ARG A 664 2.25 4.00 -27.64
CA ARG A 664 3.19 3.45 -26.66
C ARG A 664 3.78 2.15 -27.26
N ASP A 665 4.88 2.28 -27.95
CA ASP A 665 5.63 1.13 -28.45
C ASP A 665 6.57 0.62 -27.36
N GLY A 666 6.47 -0.66 -27.06
CA GLY A 666 7.55 -1.44 -26.46
C GLY A 666 7.45 -1.86 -25.00
N THR A 667 6.53 -1.31 -24.16
CA THR A 667 6.50 -1.68 -22.73
C THR A 667 5.60 -2.86 -22.38
N ALA A 668 4.65 -3.23 -23.25
CA ALA A 668 3.70 -4.32 -22.97
C ALA A 668 4.35 -5.72 -23.07
N GLU A 669 5.35 -5.90 -23.94
CA GLU A 669 6.06 -7.19 -24.06
C GLU A 669 6.98 -7.47 -22.87
N PHE A 670 7.55 -6.43 -22.23
CA PHE A 670 8.38 -6.58 -21.02
C PHE A 670 7.58 -6.95 -19.77
N GLY A 671 6.36 -6.46 -19.60
CA GLY A 671 5.52 -6.77 -18.44
C GLY A 671 5.13 -8.26 -18.39
N PHE A 672 4.77 -8.86 -19.51
CA PHE A 672 4.42 -10.28 -19.59
C PHE A 672 5.65 -11.17 -19.35
N ALA A 673 6.81 -10.79 -19.88
CA ALA A 673 8.08 -11.50 -19.66
C ALA A 673 8.51 -11.44 -18.17
N ALA A 674 8.30 -10.32 -17.48
CA ALA A 674 8.60 -10.18 -16.05
C ALA A 674 7.70 -11.06 -15.18
N VAL A 675 6.41 -11.15 -15.48
CA VAL A 675 5.47 -12.06 -14.78
C VAL A 675 5.88 -13.52 -15.00
N VAL A 676 6.25 -13.88 -16.23
CA VAL A 676 6.76 -15.22 -16.56
C VAL A 676 8.09 -15.47 -15.86
N LEU A 677 8.98 -14.49 -15.78
CA LEU A 677 10.29 -14.61 -15.15
C LEU A 677 10.17 -14.81 -13.62
N VAL A 678 9.29 -14.06 -12.94
CA VAL A 678 9.02 -14.26 -11.51
C VAL A 678 8.40 -15.63 -11.23
N VAL A 679 7.49 -16.09 -12.07
CA VAL A 679 6.93 -17.45 -11.98
C VAL A 679 7.99 -18.50 -12.25
N LEU A 680 8.90 -18.27 -13.20
CA LEU A 680 10.01 -19.17 -13.54
C LEU A 680 11.13 -19.17 -12.50
N LEU A 681 11.40 -18.04 -11.85
CA LEU A 681 12.39 -17.94 -10.75
C LEU A 681 11.88 -18.55 -9.44
N VAL A 682 10.59 -18.46 -9.15
CA VAL A 682 9.98 -19.12 -7.99
C VAL A 682 9.91 -20.65 -8.19
N MET A 683 9.79 -21.14 -9.41
CA MET A 683 9.78 -22.59 -9.73
C MET A 683 11.09 -23.30 -9.36
N PRO A 684 12.30 -22.83 -9.74
CA PRO A 684 13.57 -23.45 -9.33
C PRO A 684 13.79 -23.43 -7.82
N VAL A 685 13.42 -22.33 -7.13
CA VAL A 685 13.53 -22.23 -5.66
C VAL A 685 12.63 -23.26 -4.98
N THR A 686 11.44 -23.53 -5.52
CA THR A 686 10.56 -24.57 -4.99
C THR A 686 11.09 -25.97 -5.24
N VAL A 687 11.80 -26.19 -6.36
CA VAL A 687 12.47 -27.47 -6.68
C VAL A 687 13.70 -27.68 -5.77
N LEU A 688 14.52 -26.65 -5.58
CA LEU A 688 15.66 -26.67 -4.64
C LEU A 688 15.19 -26.86 -3.20
N ALA A 689 14.13 -26.21 -2.78
CA ALA A 689 13.53 -26.40 -1.45
C ALA A 689 12.96 -27.83 -1.26
N ARG A 690 12.45 -28.45 -2.33
CA ARG A 690 12.02 -29.88 -2.32
C ARG A 690 13.21 -30.82 -2.28
N ALA A 691 14.27 -30.57 -3.04
CA ALA A 691 15.48 -31.39 -3.03
C ALA A 691 16.17 -31.32 -1.64
N TYR A 692 16.22 -30.15 -1.04
CA TYR A 692 16.72 -29.96 0.33
C TYR A 692 15.83 -30.60 1.40
N ALA A 693 14.52 -30.55 1.24
CA ALA A 693 13.56 -31.21 2.14
C ALA A 693 13.55 -32.72 2.00
N ALA A 694 13.98 -33.26 0.86
CA ALA A 694 14.11 -34.69 0.58
C ALA A 694 15.47 -35.29 0.99
N GLY A 695 16.39 -34.50 1.55
CA GLY A 695 17.69 -34.99 2.01
C GLY A 695 18.66 -35.35 0.89
N LEU A 696 18.42 -34.87 -0.35
CA LEU A 696 19.22 -35.22 -1.54
C LEU A 696 20.39 -34.24 -1.80
N THR A 697 21.01 -33.68 -0.75
CA THR A 697 22.25 -32.93 -0.90
C THR A 697 23.43 -33.79 -0.45
N GLY A 698 23.84 -34.73 -1.28
CA GLY A 698 25.18 -35.29 -1.28
C GLY A 698 26.09 -34.39 -2.09
N PHE A 699 26.79 -33.43 -1.47
CA PHE A 699 28.00 -32.87 -2.05
C PHE A 699 29.12 -33.90 -1.89
N PRO A 700 29.91 -34.21 -2.92
CA PRO A 700 31.03 -35.13 -2.79
C PRO A 700 32.10 -34.49 -1.94
N ALA A 701 32.33 -35.04 -0.73
CA ALA A 701 33.50 -34.73 0.04
C ALA A 701 34.70 -35.38 -0.63
N ALA A 702 35.73 -34.58 -0.83
CA ALA A 702 37.04 -34.98 -1.34
C ALA A 702 37.62 -36.18 -0.57
N VAL A 703 38.06 -37.14 -1.35
CA VAL A 703 38.72 -38.39 -0.93
C VAL A 703 40.02 -38.09 -0.23
N LEU A 704 40.20 -38.63 1.00
CA LEU A 704 41.48 -39.06 1.55
C LEU A 704 41.37 -40.52 2.03
N PRO A 705 42.35 -41.36 1.80
CA PRO A 705 42.25 -42.82 1.89
C PRO A 705 42.62 -43.37 3.27
N GLY A 706 42.00 -44.47 3.67
CA GLY A 706 42.47 -45.23 4.85
C GLY A 706 41.45 -46.23 5.41
N THR A 707 41.42 -47.43 4.82
CA THR A 707 41.13 -48.81 5.35
C THR A 707 39.86 -49.14 6.10
N PRO A 708 39.26 -50.34 5.79
CA PRO A 708 38.08 -50.94 6.38
C PRO A 708 38.40 -51.87 7.55
N PRO A 709 37.53 -52.62 8.22
CA PRO A 709 36.47 -53.47 7.70
C PRO A 709 35.23 -53.77 8.63
N GLN A 710 34.30 -54.46 8.01
CA GLN A 710 33.49 -55.57 8.52
C GLN A 710 32.12 -55.32 9.22
N VAL A 711 31.10 -55.72 8.57
CA VAL A 711 30.16 -56.86 8.73
C VAL A 711 28.93 -56.62 9.61
N GLY A 712 27.79 -56.84 9.00
CA GLY A 712 26.51 -57.06 9.67
C GLY A 712 25.32 -56.91 8.74
N ALA A 713 25.01 -57.99 8.02
CA ALA A 713 23.84 -58.12 7.14
C ALA A 713 22.54 -58.33 7.89
N ARG A 714 21.45 -58.02 7.14
CA ARG A 714 20.05 -58.43 7.25
C ARG A 714 19.12 -57.28 7.52
N ASP A 715 18.07 -57.02 6.78
CA ASP A 715 17.25 -57.73 5.79
C ASP A 715 16.61 -56.66 4.87
N CYS A 716 16.71 -56.85 3.72
CA CYS A 716 15.92 -57.16 2.52
C CYS A 716 14.44 -56.81 2.51
N ALA A 717 14.12 -56.31 1.35
CA ALA A 717 12.89 -56.42 0.54
C ALA A 717 11.82 -55.37 0.85
N SER A 718 11.29 -54.73 -0.02
CA SER A 718 10.96 -54.68 -1.42
C SER A 718 10.11 -53.45 -1.63
N ALA A 719 10.27 -52.71 -2.60
CA ALA A 719 9.63 -52.71 -3.88
C ALA A 719 10.06 -51.49 -4.70
N ALA A 720 10.81 -51.77 -5.69
CA ALA A 720 10.95 -50.92 -6.87
C ALA A 720 10.24 -51.59 -8.03
N CYS A 721 9.85 -50.80 -9.00
CA CYS A 721 9.34 -51.15 -10.33
C CYS A 721 7.84 -51.47 -10.41
N THR A 722 7.11 -50.57 -11.03
CA THR A 722 6.61 -50.82 -12.39
C THR A 722 6.19 -49.51 -13.07
N LEU A 723 6.87 -49.18 -14.09
CA LEU A 723 6.48 -48.30 -15.20
C LEU A 723 5.95 -49.20 -16.33
N PHE A 724 4.94 -48.71 -17.07
CA PHE A 724 4.42 -49.15 -18.37
C PHE A 724 3.47 -50.35 -18.44
N ALA A 725 2.22 -50.10 -18.86
CA ALA A 725 1.61 -50.49 -20.09
C ALA A 725 0.08 -50.46 -20.05
N LEU A 726 -0.54 -49.71 -20.95
CA LEU A 726 -1.88 -49.96 -21.51
C LEU A 726 -1.82 -51.23 -22.40
N PRO A 727 -2.90 -51.97 -22.75
CA PRO A 727 -4.20 -51.52 -23.18
C PRO A 727 -5.44 -52.44 -22.99
N THR A 728 -6.63 -51.84 -23.17
CA THR A 728 -7.84 -52.33 -23.87
C THR A 728 -8.66 -53.56 -23.40
N ARG A 729 -10.00 -53.34 -23.52
CA ARG A 729 -11.16 -54.16 -23.85
C ARG A 729 -12.08 -54.71 -22.76
N ALA A 730 -13.22 -54.07 -22.74
CA ALA A 730 -14.60 -54.57 -22.83
C ALA A 730 -14.97 -55.95 -22.27
N ARG A 731 -16.00 -56.00 -21.43
CA ARG A 731 -17.27 -56.70 -21.67
C ARG A 731 -18.22 -56.58 -20.50
N SER A 732 -19.48 -56.39 -20.81
CA SER A 732 -20.68 -56.30 -20.00
C SER A 732 -21.22 -57.68 -19.59
N PRO A 733 -22.46 -57.73 -19.01
CA PRO A 733 -22.81 -58.23 -17.67
C PRO A 733 -23.42 -59.63 -17.69
N PRO A 734 -24.02 -60.12 -16.62
CA PRO A 734 -25.47 -60.23 -16.59
C PRO A 734 -26.16 -60.09 -15.22
N THR A 735 -27.27 -59.43 -15.20
CA THR A 735 -28.65 -59.83 -14.85
C THR A 735 -28.90 -60.72 -13.64
N GLY A 736 -29.85 -60.30 -12.78
CA GLY A 736 -30.70 -61.26 -12.13
C GLY A 736 -31.39 -60.78 -10.85
N PHE A 737 -32.64 -60.37 -11.00
CA PHE A 737 -33.85 -60.62 -10.18
C PHE A 737 -34.05 -59.97 -8.78
N ALA A 738 -35.17 -59.26 -8.73
CA ALA A 738 -36.00 -58.83 -7.60
C ALA A 738 -36.90 -60.03 -7.12
N PRO A 739 -37.96 -59.84 -6.33
CA PRO A 739 -38.37 -58.88 -5.27
C PRO A 739 -38.95 -59.58 -4.02
N VAL A 740 -39.55 -58.86 -3.09
CA VAL A 740 -40.78 -59.07 -2.30
C VAL A 740 -40.69 -58.30 -0.98
N ALA A 741 -41.43 -57.29 -0.81
CA ALA A 741 -42.74 -56.99 -0.21
C ALA A 741 -42.82 -57.07 1.32
N ASP A 742 -43.37 -56.00 1.83
CA ASP A 742 -44.42 -55.80 2.83
C ASP A 742 -44.05 -55.23 4.23
N ALA A 743 -44.87 -54.26 4.54
CA ALA A 743 -45.50 -53.85 5.80
C ALA A 743 -44.89 -52.68 6.61
N ASP A 744 -45.63 -51.58 6.56
CA ASP A 744 -45.82 -50.48 7.52
C ASP A 744 -46.24 -50.95 8.94
N PRO A 745 -46.30 -50.10 10.00
CA PRO A 745 -46.41 -48.63 10.05
C PRO A 745 -45.62 -47.89 11.17
N LEU A 746 -45.66 -46.57 11.08
CA LEU A 746 -45.22 -45.46 11.97
C LEU A 746 -45.57 -45.60 13.48
N PRO A 747 -44.82 -44.90 14.40
CA PRO A 747 -45.22 -43.53 14.72
C PRO A 747 -44.11 -42.50 15.04
N LYS A 748 -44.40 -41.26 14.71
CA LYS A 748 -44.06 -39.92 15.23
C LYS A 748 -42.93 -39.79 16.28
N GLY A 749 -41.87 -39.06 15.89
CA GLY A 749 -40.89 -38.47 16.82
C GLY A 749 -40.10 -37.35 16.14
N ARG A 750 -40.21 -36.14 16.65
CA ARG A 750 -39.56 -34.92 16.20
C ARG A 750 -38.04 -35.08 16.11
N GLY A 751 -37.45 -34.98 14.94
CA GLY A 751 -36.01 -35.02 14.70
C GLY A 751 -35.50 -33.75 14.07
N VAL A 752 -34.59 -33.09 14.77
CA VAL A 752 -33.76 -31.99 14.36
C VAL A 752 -32.84 -32.41 13.22
N PRO A 753 -32.63 -31.65 12.16
CA PRO A 753 -31.71 -32.01 11.07
C PRO A 753 -30.27 -32.05 11.55
N ARG A 754 -29.63 -33.19 11.44
CA ARG A 754 -28.18 -33.36 11.60
C ARG A 754 -27.45 -32.61 10.50
N LEU A 755 -26.75 -31.51 10.87
CA LEU A 755 -25.74 -30.88 10.06
C LEU A 755 -24.56 -31.84 9.90
N LEU A 756 -24.28 -32.28 8.69
CA LEU A 756 -23.07 -33.01 8.35
C LEU A 756 -21.84 -32.11 8.62
N VAL A 757 -21.15 -32.42 9.68
CA VAL A 757 -19.87 -31.81 10.04
C VAL A 757 -18.79 -32.49 9.19
N PHE A 758 -18.33 -31.81 8.13
CA PHE A 758 -17.09 -32.17 7.47
C PHE A 758 -15.92 -31.64 8.30
N GLY A 759 -15.22 -32.59 8.90
CA GLY A 759 -13.97 -32.30 9.57
C GLY A 759 -12.82 -32.17 8.59
N GLU A 760 -11.88 -31.37 8.97
CA GLU A 760 -10.45 -31.47 8.84
C GLU A 760 -9.74 -30.31 8.20
N VAL A 761 -8.49 -30.06 8.35
CA VAL A 761 -7.32 -30.73 8.96
C VAL A 761 -6.19 -29.74 9.08
N TYR A 762 -5.54 -29.74 10.17
CA TYR A 762 -4.10 -29.55 10.17
C TYR A 762 -3.50 -30.97 10.12
N ALA A 763 -3.11 -31.38 8.93
CA ALA A 763 -2.50 -32.67 8.72
C ALA A 763 -1.16 -32.76 9.43
N ASP A 764 -1.00 -33.76 10.20
CA ASP A 764 0.28 -34.30 10.66
C ASP A 764 1.09 -34.80 9.43
N PRO A 765 2.33 -34.42 9.22
CA PRO A 765 3.14 -34.87 8.10
C PRO A 765 3.81 -36.23 8.35
N ARG A 766 3.19 -37.13 9.11
CA ARG A 766 3.66 -38.49 9.25
C ARG A 766 2.62 -39.48 8.71
N ARG A 767 2.26 -39.32 7.44
CA ARG A 767 1.83 -40.38 6.51
C ARG A 767 1.87 -39.85 5.09
#